data_c3311c08e939508977351710e0bcaf6c
#
_entry.id   c3311c08e939508977351710e0bcaf6c
#
_cell.length_a   1.000
_cell.length_b   1.000
_cell.length_c   1.000
_cell.angle_alpha   90.00
_cell.angle_beta   90.00
_cell.angle_gamma   90.00
#
_symmetry.space_group_name_H-M   'P 1'
#
loop_
_entity.id
_entity.type
_entity.pdbx_description
1 polymer ?
#
loop_
_entity_poly.entity_id
_entity_poly.type
_entity_poly.pdbx_seq_one_letter_code
_entity_poly.pdbx_strand_id
1 'polypeptide(L)'
;MALSLFTTASFAADKTYTMADVTANKVVKINGKYAENWLSGAYIEFSDVDFTGAKSIRMMAYDHYFLNRNGEAFAVYIDDPLAGECLGYILMNHETQTPREWGMNLKKEISGKHKLYIKQNYAGTDTIHVESVTISGTEYNDPDKVTPVPDDKITDKYSDTWTAVSQVGMKVADFEETGPVKEGTRDVLMFYHDWHIGTSEAQIFSETVAKYPEAKDDYDHEAWHAASIWWSEPVYGFYDDLDYWHYRKSAELMADAGVDAVFCDYTNWSNAYADRLAVMLRAYHDAREDGVDVPKISYYGQMYSNAQLNFELLAAYYFNACENGYYDDLLYYVDGKPFVIMNGLSGIGKSVTNGDKEKEALAAKMVEYFNYRSTGSRRDGVGWSSNGTTKEGYWHWLTPYPQPAWGKTREDGRAEMICLGMACNFSYVDGWTSSADWTAFSDPFTMGKTYSQGFGDDYRPEALHEGYFFREQASRVLDEDPWYVMVDGWNEYTTARSKDLFDGKFPNAMIDMMDDNRSRDMEPSKGILKDDYYLMLVDFVRKYKGTRPAPVASDPVTIDINGDAAQWAAVGPEYINDFGGYERDVDGYMIYNGNGERYHYTTEVINYILKSKVARDNDNYYFYAECGKDIQMKDSDSMNLYINSDRNPATGWEGYDLLVSGNKVSRFSDGAYTLTDAGTAEFKVTGKIIQVKVPKSIIGDSAEIEFKWTDNIKTNGDLMLFYTEGNAAPVGRFNYLYTIINQTALTADERMELSGTSIFKAGSKKMIVSGGKMNVYDKDTRVTPFEANGTLYIPLKAVEDVLAYGRSKAYYDSAKNRIYVQCFDLADKEKPAGIEMEIKNEQWFCNTLGSSELFVDGKLTYTTAATAIDGVIYIPLTMLADGLGADVQSLGNGAYAVSKTTANVETAKTVLSHLM
;
A
#
# COMPACT_ATOMS: atom_id res chain seq x y z
N MET A 1 19.61 -61.41 25.55
CA MET A 1 18.71 -60.45 24.90
C MET A 1 17.44 -60.37 25.77
N ALA A 2 17.37 -59.36 26.62
CA ALA A 2 16.15 -59.09 27.37
C ALA A 2 15.33 -58.09 26.55
N LEU A 3 14.20 -58.56 26.02
CA LEU A 3 13.20 -57.70 25.41
C LEU A 3 12.51 -56.92 26.53
N SER A 4 12.82 -55.64 26.71
CA SER A 4 12.03 -54.75 27.52
C SER A 4 10.74 -54.42 26.79
N LEU A 5 9.64 -55.03 27.27
CA LEU A 5 8.29 -54.65 26.88
C LEU A 5 8.04 -53.24 27.51
N PHE A 6 8.09 -52.20 26.66
CA PHE A 6 7.45 -50.94 26.99
C PHE A 6 5.95 -51.16 26.88
N THR A 7 5.28 -51.31 27.99
CA THR A 7 3.83 -51.16 28.08
C THR A 7 3.52 -49.68 27.88
N THR A 8 3.08 -49.30 26.75
CA THR A 8 2.39 -48.01 26.58
C THR A 8 1.15 -48.06 27.43
N ALA A 9 1.11 -47.26 28.51
CA ALA A 9 -0.11 -47.10 29.29
C ALA A 9 -1.13 -46.49 28.33
N SER A 10 -2.19 -47.25 28.01
CA SER A 10 -3.30 -46.73 27.27
C SER A 10 -4.12 -45.82 28.18
N PHE A 11 -4.37 -44.58 27.76
CA PHE A 11 -5.30 -43.69 28.46
C PHE A 11 -6.68 -44.36 28.51
N ALA A 12 -7.29 -44.42 29.68
CA ALA A 12 -8.44 -45.31 29.90
C ALA A 12 -9.79 -44.81 29.37
N ALA A 13 -9.90 -43.62 28.92
CA ALA A 13 -10.98 -42.90 28.25
C ALA A 13 -10.86 -41.40 28.58
N ASP A 14 -11.39 -40.53 27.77
CA ASP A 14 -11.49 -39.09 28.05
C ASP A 14 -12.22 -38.87 29.37
N LYS A 15 -11.67 -38.03 30.23
CA LYS A 15 -12.24 -37.69 31.50
C LYS A 15 -12.67 -36.24 31.58
N THR A 16 -13.96 -36.01 31.63
CA THR A 16 -14.55 -34.69 31.71
C THR A 16 -14.84 -34.30 33.15
N TYR A 17 -14.43 -33.09 33.51
CA TYR A 17 -14.69 -32.41 34.75
C TYR A 17 -15.69 -31.28 34.50
N THR A 18 -16.80 -31.27 35.24
CA THR A 18 -17.85 -30.27 35.17
C THR A 18 -17.67 -29.19 36.24
N MET A 19 -18.47 -28.17 36.24
CA MET A 19 -18.45 -27.16 37.29
C MET A 19 -18.78 -27.69 38.69
N ALA A 20 -19.44 -28.87 38.79
CA ALA A 20 -19.68 -29.55 40.07
C ALA A 20 -18.38 -30.17 40.67
N ASP A 21 -17.35 -30.37 39.84
CA ASP A 21 -16.07 -30.97 40.26
C ASP A 21 -15.03 -29.89 40.64
N VAL A 22 -15.39 -28.61 40.57
CA VAL A 22 -14.51 -27.50 40.96
C VAL A 22 -14.28 -27.53 42.46
N THR A 23 -13.01 -27.66 42.86
CA THR A 23 -12.60 -27.77 44.27
C THR A 23 -12.23 -26.43 44.89
N ALA A 24 -11.80 -25.49 44.11
CA ALA A 24 -11.55 -24.09 44.50
C ALA A 24 -11.69 -23.14 43.31
N ASN A 25 -11.96 -21.87 43.58
CA ASN A 25 -11.96 -20.82 42.59
C ASN A 25 -11.56 -19.48 43.18
N LYS A 26 -11.16 -18.56 42.33
CA LYS A 26 -10.88 -17.18 42.66
C LYS A 26 -11.59 -16.27 41.66
N VAL A 27 -12.37 -15.32 42.12
CA VAL A 27 -13.13 -14.34 41.32
C VAL A 27 -14.28 -14.96 40.51
N VAL A 28 -14.08 -16.13 39.92
CA VAL A 28 -15.08 -16.87 39.15
C VAL A 28 -16.33 -17.15 39.98
N LYS A 29 -17.49 -17.02 39.37
CA LYS A 29 -18.78 -17.45 39.95
C LYS A 29 -19.22 -18.77 39.31
N ILE A 30 -19.49 -19.78 40.11
CA ILE A 30 -20.06 -21.03 39.62
C ILE A 30 -21.58 -20.91 39.65
N ASN A 31 -22.22 -20.98 38.51
CA ASN A 31 -23.65 -20.86 38.32
C ASN A 31 -24.21 -22.18 37.73
N GLY A 32 -24.33 -23.20 38.60
CA GLY A 32 -24.88 -24.51 38.25
C GLY A 32 -24.11 -25.22 37.13
N LYS A 33 -24.38 -24.86 35.87
CA LYS A 33 -23.82 -25.49 34.69
C LYS A 33 -22.47 -24.93 34.26
N TYR A 34 -22.19 -23.67 34.54
CA TYR A 34 -21.03 -22.97 34.01
C TYR A 34 -20.32 -22.07 35.02
N ALA A 35 -19.09 -21.79 34.74
CA ALA A 35 -18.29 -20.79 35.43
C ALA A 35 -18.33 -19.48 34.61
N GLU A 36 -18.63 -18.38 35.31
CA GLU A 36 -18.75 -17.02 34.74
C GLU A 36 -17.89 -16.01 35.50
N ASN A 37 -17.82 -14.76 35.05
CA ASN A 37 -17.07 -13.70 35.70
C ASN A 37 -15.55 -13.94 35.68
N TRP A 38 -15.02 -14.19 34.46
CA TRP A 38 -13.62 -14.44 34.22
C TRP A 38 -12.82 -13.12 34.10
N LEU A 39 -12.73 -12.40 35.21
CA LEU A 39 -11.90 -11.20 35.28
C LEU A 39 -10.41 -11.56 35.40
N SER A 40 -9.53 -10.63 35.16
CA SER A 40 -8.09 -10.83 35.23
C SER A 40 -7.65 -11.56 36.51
N GLY A 41 -6.89 -12.64 36.36
CA GLY A 41 -6.44 -13.48 37.45
C GLY A 41 -7.49 -14.41 38.04
N ALA A 42 -8.68 -14.49 37.44
CA ALA A 42 -9.71 -15.47 37.82
C ALA A 42 -9.27 -16.89 37.46
N TYR A 43 -9.56 -17.85 38.31
CA TYR A 43 -9.30 -19.27 38.02
C TYR A 43 -10.32 -20.21 38.66
N ILE A 44 -10.38 -21.43 38.10
CA ILE A 44 -10.99 -22.60 38.72
C ILE A 44 -9.94 -23.69 38.95
N GLU A 45 -10.11 -24.48 40.05
CA GLU A 45 -9.26 -25.60 40.41
C GLU A 45 -10.03 -26.91 40.32
N PHE A 46 -9.41 -27.93 39.75
CA PHE A 46 -9.82 -29.32 39.88
C PHE A 46 -8.72 -30.11 40.61
N SER A 47 -9.07 -30.81 41.69
CA SER A 47 -8.13 -31.65 42.43
C SER A 47 -8.10 -33.08 41.90
N ASP A 48 -6.99 -33.80 42.13
CA ASP A 48 -6.83 -35.23 41.78
C ASP A 48 -7.02 -35.55 40.27
N VAL A 49 -6.68 -34.60 39.37
CA VAL A 49 -6.75 -34.80 37.92
C VAL A 49 -5.61 -35.71 37.47
N ASP A 50 -5.94 -36.89 36.90
CA ASP A 50 -4.95 -37.84 36.40
C ASP A 50 -4.55 -37.54 34.96
N PHE A 51 -3.27 -37.21 34.73
CA PHE A 51 -2.70 -36.89 33.47
C PHE A 51 -2.01 -38.07 32.78
N THR A 52 -2.04 -39.26 33.35
CA THR A 52 -1.34 -40.43 32.82
C THR A 52 -1.85 -40.77 31.42
N GLY A 53 -0.99 -40.59 30.38
CA GLY A 53 -1.34 -40.83 29.00
C GLY A 53 -2.16 -39.71 28.33
N ALA A 54 -2.35 -38.58 29.03
CA ALA A 54 -2.99 -37.42 28.44
C ALA A 54 -2.18 -36.82 27.27
N LYS A 55 -2.87 -36.40 26.20
CA LYS A 55 -2.30 -35.73 25.07
C LYS A 55 -2.84 -34.33 24.87
N SER A 56 -4.09 -34.07 25.31
CA SER A 56 -4.69 -32.76 25.20
C SER A 56 -5.55 -32.40 26.39
N ILE A 57 -5.75 -31.13 26.58
CA ILE A 57 -6.72 -30.55 27.53
C ILE A 57 -7.70 -29.72 26.70
N ARG A 58 -9.00 -29.97 26.94
CA ARG A 58 -10.07 -29.35 26.15
C ARG A 58 -11.06 -28.68 27.10
N MET A 59 -11.64 -27.58 26.67
CA MET A 59 -12.58 -26.77 27.44
C MET A 59 -13.84 -26.53 26.61
N MET A 60 -15.01 -26.87 27.15
CA MET A 60 -16.30 -26.51 26.58
C MET A 60 -16.67 -25.13 27.06
N ALA A 61 -16.68 -24.16 26.16
CA ALA A 61 -16.93 -22.76 26.51
C ALA A 61 -17.58 -21.96 25.38
N TYR A 62 -18.21 -20.85 25.73
CA TYR A 62 -18.76 -19.90 24.79
C TYR A 62 -18.77 -18.49 25.40
N ASP A 63 -18.87 -17.47 24.57
CA ASP A 63 -19.12 -16.09 24.98
C ASP A 63 -20.56 -15.73 24.63
N HIS A 64 -21.35 -15.30 25.60
CA HIS A 64 -22.76 -15.03 25.39
C HIS A 64 -23.07 -13.59 24.95
N TYR A 65 -22.07 -12.76 24.82
CA TYR A 65 -22.20 -11.37 24.39
C TYR A 65 -21.37 -11.08 23.16
N PHE A 66 -21.97 -10.41 22.17
CA PHE A 66 -21.26 -9.81 21.04
C PHE A 66 -20.40 -8.64 21.55
N LEU A 67 -19.25 -8.92 22.07
CA LEU A 67 -18.23 -7.91 22.32
C LEU A 67 -16.99 -8.29 21.49
N ASN A 68 -16.74 -7.53 20.45
CA ASN A 68 -15.60 -7.60 19.58
C ASN A 68 -14.29 -7.73 20.36
N ARG A 69 -13.82 -8.95 20.58
CA ARG A 69 -12.58 -9.22 21.29
C ARG A 69 -11.73 -10.20 20.50
N ASN A 70 -10.43 -9.98 20.50
CA ASN A 70 -9.41 -10.77 19.82
C ASN A 70 -9.24 -12.19 20.39
N GLY A 71 -10.27 -12.74 20.97
CA GLY A 71 -10.20 -14.00 21.67
C GLY A 71 -9.63 -13.86 23.07
N GLU A 72 -9.73 -14.94 23.82
CA GLU A 72 -9.26 -15.03 25.19
C GLU A 72 -8.28 -16.19 25.33
N ALA A 73 -7.22 -16.00 26.12
CA ALA A 73 -6.26 -17.06 26.42
C ALA A 73 -6.42 -17.52 27.86
N PHE A 74 -6.78 -18.77 28.05
CA PHE A 74 -6.82 -19.41 29.34
C PHE A 74 -5.53 -20.19 29.60
N ALA A 75 -4.70 -19.70 30.52
CA ALA A 75 -3.52 -20.42 30.94
C ALA A 75 -3.89 -21.68 31.73
N VAL A 76 -3.22 -22.77 31.43
CA VAL A 76 -3.43 -24.08 32.10
C VAL A 76 -2.24 -24.37 32.98
N TYR A 77 -2.48 -24.42 34.32
CA TYR A 77 -1.42 -24.71 35.29
C TYR A 77 -1.69 -26.02 36.03
N ILE A 78 -0.61 -26.64 36.47
CA ILE A 78 -0.69 -27.74 37.45
C ILE A 78 -0.06 -27.33 38.79
N ASP A 79 -0.66 -27.86 39.87
CA ASP A 79 -0.27 -27.80 41.28
C ASP A 79 -0.35 -26.41 41.95
N ASP A 80 -0.08 -25.32 41.23
CA ASP A 80 -0.24 -23.96 41.74
C ASP A 80 -0.59 -22.97 40.61
N PRO A 81 -1.59 -22.08 40.78
CA PRO A 81 -2.01 -21.16 39.71
C PRO A 81 -1.05 -19.98 39.46
N LEU A 82 0.01 -19.85 40.26
CA LEU A 82 1.00 -18.76 40.16
C LEU A 82 2.43 -19.28 40.00
N ALA A 83 2.79 -20.26 40.87
CA ALA A 83 4.16 -20.80 40.93
C ALA A 83 4.26 -22.20 40.29
N GLY A 84 3.13 -22.80 39.94
CA GLY A 84 3.08 -24.10 39.28
C GLY A 84 3.58 -24.06 37.83
N GLU A 85 3.65 -25.22 37.22
CA GLU A 85 4.03 -25.35 35.84
C GLU A 85 2.86 -24.95 34.93
N CYS A 86 3.10 -23.97 34.03
CA CYS A 86 2.19 -23.64 32.96
C CYS A 86 2.37 -24.65 31.82
N LEU A 87 1.32 -25.41 31.51
CA LEU A 87 1.33 -26.42 30.44
C LEU A 87 1.13 -25.82 29.06
N GLY A 88 0.55 -24.61 28.98
CA GLY A 88 0.20 -23.89 27.76
C GLY A 88 -1.09 -23.11 27.91
N TYR A 89 -1.68 -22.81 26.78
CA TYR A 89 -2.87 -21.95 26.73
C TYR A 89 -3.97 -22.57 25.88
N ILE A 90 -5.23 -22.44 26.34
CA ILE A 90 -6.42 -22.70 25.52
C ILE A 90 -6.88 -21.36 24.99
N LEU A 91 -6.90 -21.21 23.67
CA LEU A 91 -7.29 -19.98 23.00
C LEU A 91 -8.72 -20.07 22.50
N MET A 92 -9.53 -19.09 22.87
CA MET A 92 -10.80 -18.79 22.22
C MET A 92 -10.53 -17.66 21.24
N ASN A 93 -10.21 -17.99 20.01
CA ASN A 93 -9.72 -17.06 18.99
C ASN A 93 -10.82 -16.32 18.24
N HIS A 94 -12.09 -16.63 18.49
CA HIS A 94 -13.25 -15.90 17.99
C HIS A 94 -14.44 -16.08 18.91
N GLU A 95 -15.45 -15.24 18.75
CA GLU A 95 -16.69 -15.32 19.53
C GLU A 95 -17.58 -16.47 19.05
N THR A 96 -18.24 -17.11 20.00
CA THR A 96 -19.28 -18.09 19.72
C THR A 96 -20.36 -18.00 20.78
N GLN A 97 -21.60 -17.84 20.35
CA GLN A 97 -22.77 -17.76 21.25
C GLN A 97 -23.28 -19.13 21.71
N THR A 98 -22.71 -20.19 21.16
CA THR A 98 -23.07 -21.58 21.54
C THR A 98 -21.87 -22.30 22.09
N PRO A 99 -22.06 -23.21 23.09
CA PRO A 99 -20.97 -24.00 23.62
C PRO A 99 -20.20 -24.74 22.53
N ARG A 100 -18.88 -24.58 22.56
CA ARG A 100 -17.94 -25.19 21.65
C ARG A 100 -16.74 -25.73 22.40
N GLU A 101 -16.10 -26.74 21.86
CA GLU A 101 -14.85 -27.29 22.40
C GLU A 101 -13.66 -26.47 21.91
N TRP A 102 -12.85 -25.98 22.85
CA TRP A 102 -11.57 -25.34 22.68
C TRP A 102 -10.49 -26.19 23.33
N GLY A 103 -9.26 -26.23 22.84
CA GLY A 103 -8.29 -27.10 23.46
C GLY A 103 -6.84 -26.72 23.16
N MET A 104 -5.95 -27.44 23.83
CA MET A 104 -4.49 -27.39 23.59
C MET A 104 -3.90 -28.78 23.64
N ASN A 105 -2.82 -29.00 22.91
CA ASN A 105 -2.03 -30.22 22.99
C ASN A 105 -0.92 -30.07 24.03
N LEU A 106 -0.65 -31.14 24.77
CA LEU A 106 0.45 -31.16 25.72
C LEU A 106 1.78 -31.28 24.97
N LYS A 107 2.70 -30.35 25.22
CA LYS A 107 4.04 -30.33 24.60
C LYS A 107 5.00 -31.40 25.17
N LYS A 108 4.61 -32.01 26.31
CA LYS A 108 5.35 -33.09 26.95
C LYS A 108 4.40 -34.04 27.70
N GLU A 109 4.86 -35.26 27.97
CA GLU A 109 4.13 -36.20 28.77
C GLU A 109 4.11 -35.76 30.25
N ILE A 110 2.91 -35.78 30.84
CA ILE A 110 2.67 -35.54 32.28
C ILE A 110 2.07 -36.82 32.86
N SER A 111 2.58 -37.23 33.98
CA SER A 111 2.14 -38.49 34.62
C SER A 111 1.68 -38.25 36.05
N GLY A 112 0.68 -39.02 36.44
CA GLY A 112 0.15 -38.99 37.81
C GLY A 112 -0.98 -37.98 38.02
N LYS A 113 -1.28 -37.78 39.28
CA LYS A 113 -2.39 -36.90 39.69
C LYS A 113 -1.86 -35.53 40.10
N HIS A 114 -2.45 -34.50 39.56
CA HIS A 114 -2.13 -33.12 39.83
C HIS A 114 -3.40 -32.31 40.17
N LYS A 115 -3.22 -31.14 40.73
CA LYS A 115 -4.24 -30.10 40.69
C LYS A 115 -4.16 -29.42 39.34
N LEU A 116 -5.31 -29.25 38.68
CA LEU A 116 -5.45 -28.54 37.43
C LEU A 116 -6.07 -27.19 37.65
N TYR A 117 -5.49 -26.14 37.11
CA TYR A 117 -6.02 -24.77 37.10
C TYR A 117 -6.28 -24.30 35.70
N ILE A 118 -7.49 -23.84 35.41
CA ILE A 118 -7.83 -23.06 34.24
C ILE A 118 -7.93 -21.60 34.67
N LYS A 119 -7.16 -20.73 34.11
CA LYS A 119 -6.94 -19.39 34.61
C LYS A 119 -7.01 -18.34 33.51
N GLN A 120 -7.79 -17.30 33.77
CA GLN A 120 -7.81 -16.13 32.91
C GLN A 120 -6.48 -15.36 33.04
N ASN A 121 -5.83 -15.07 31.90
CA ASN A 121 -4.44 -14.67 31.93
C ASN A 121 -4.20 -13.16 31.74
N TYR A 122 -4.96 -12.45 30.91
CA TYR A 122 -4.63 -11.05 30.58
C TYR A 122 -5.81 -10.11 30.36
N ALA A 123 -6.88 -10.57 29.72
CA ALA A 123 -8.10 -9.81 29.60
C ALA A 123 -9.06 -10.20 30.72
N GLY A 124 -10.13 -9.51 30.86
CA GLY A 124 -11.12 -9.84 31.83
C GLY A 124 -12.51 -9.60 31.30
N THR A 125 -13.34 -10.64 31.27
CA THR A 125 -14.73 -10.52 30.85
C THR A 125 -15.65 -11.29 31.77
N ASP A 126 -16.87 -10.78 32.00
CA ASP A 126 -17.93 -11.48 32.69
C ASP A 126 -18.84 -12.28 31.75
N THR A 127 -18.56 -12.23 30.43
CA THR A 127 -19.41 -12.80 29.39
C THR A 127 -19.08 -14.23 29.00
N ILE A 128 -17.86 -14.71 29.29
CA ILE A 128 -17.46 -16.08 28.97
C ILE A 128 -18.07 -17.07 29.95
N HIS A 129 -18.65 -18.11 29.39
CA HIS A 129 -19.18 -19.27 30.15
C HIS A 129 -18.33 -20.50 29.85
N VAL A 130 -17.71 -21.08 30.88
CA VAL A 130 -17.00 -22.37 30.80
C VAL A 130 -17.88 -23.43 31.42
N GLU A 131 -18.21 -24.49 30.68
CA GLU A 131 -19.11 -25.57 31.12
C GLU A 131 -18.35 -26.79 31.67
N SER A 132 -17.22 -27.15 31.04
CA SER A 132 -16.44 -28.32 31.43
C SER A 132 -15.00 -28.26 30.91
N VAL A 133 -14.15 -29.09 31.53
CA VAL A 133 -12.77 -29.33 31.09
C VAL A 133 -12.56 -30.83 30.93
N THR A 134 -12.00 -31.26 29.79
CA THR A 134 -11.75 -32.66 29.45
C THR A 134 -10.24 -32.91 29.32
N ILE A 135 -9.74 -33.92 30.01
CA ILE A 135 -8.40 -34.49 29.82
C ILE A 135 -8.55 -35.64 28.82
N SER A 136 -7.88 -35.56 27.69
CA SER A 136 -8.04 -36.53 26.60
C SER A 136 -6.74 -37.25 26.27
N GLY A 137 -6.85 -38.55 26.00
CA GLY A 137 -5.75 -39.37 25.45
C GLY A 137 -5.51 -39.23 23.97
N THR A 138 -6.27 -38.36 23.26
CA THR A 138 -6.09 -38.02 21.88
C THR A 138 -5.67 -36.58 21.75
N GLU A 139 -4.95 -36.28 20.67
CA GLU A 139 -4.63 -34.89 20.34
C GLU A 139 -5.91 -34.11 20.04
N TYR A 140 -5.91 -32.86 20.45
CA TYR A 140 -6.92 -31.88 20.03
C TYR A 140 -6.61 -31.43 18.60
N ASN A 141 -7.61 -31.58 17.75
CA ASN A 141 -7.52 -31.08 16.38
C ASN A 141 -8.34 -29.79 16.34
N ASP A 142 -7.65 -28.65 16.36
CA ASP A 142 -8.31 -27.36 16.29
C ASP A 142 -8.97 -27.21 14.92
N PRO A 143 -10.31 -27.08 14.87
CA PRO A 143 -11.02 -26.92 13.60
C PRO A 143 -10.72 -25.58 12.91
N ASP A 144 -10.21 -24.59 13.67
CA ASP A 144 -9.84 -23.28 13.13
C ASP A 144 -8.34 -23.11 12.98
N LYS A 145 -7.62 -24.24 12.99
CA LYS A 145 -6.15 -24.19 12.84
C LYS A 145 -5.77 -23.55 11.53
N VAL A 146 -5.10 -22.42 11.61
CA VAL A 146 -4.46 -21.75 10.49
C VAL A 146 -3.06 -22.33 10.29
N THR A 147 -2.78 -22.85 9.11
CA THR A 147 -1.44 -23.30 8.77
C THR A 147 -0.76 -22.21 7.96
N PRO A 148 0.39 -21.66 8.41
CA PRO A 148 1.12 -20.67 7.64
C PRO A 148 1.39 -21.11 6.20
N VAL A 149 1.22 -20.22 5.27
CA VAL A 149 1.44 -20.47 3.83
C VAL A 149 2.92 -20.26 3.52
N PRO A 150 3.63 -21.31 3.06
CA PRO A 150 5.07 -21.19 2.77
C PRO A 150 5.30 -20.30 1.54
N ASP A 151 6.45 -19.58 1.53
CA ASP A 151 6.78 -18.64 0.46
C ASP A 151 6.96 -19.29 -0.91
N ASP A 152 7.23 -20.60 -0.98
CA ASP A 152 7.31 -21.35 -2.25
C ASP A 152 5.95 -21.56 -2.95
N LYS A 153 4.83 -21.24 -2.28
CA LYS A 153 3.50 -21.15 -2.90
C LYS A 153 3.23 -19.81 -3.58
N ILE A 154 3.99 -18.77 -3.22
CA ILE A 154 3.77 -17.44 -3.76
C ILE A 154 4.19 -17.40 -5.23
N THR A 155 3.32 -16.86 -6.06
CA THR A 155 3.54 -16.73 -7.50
C THR A 155 4.04 -15.34 -7.82
N ASP A 156 5.24 -15.24 -8.37
CA ASP A 156 5.76 -13.97 -8.87
C ASP A 156 5.03 -13.58 -10.16
N LYS A 157 4.29 -12.48 -10.10
CA LYS A 157 3.54 -11.94 -11.23
C LYS A 157 4.37 -11.03 -12.15
N TYR A 158 5.58 -10.66 -11.73
CA TYR A 158 6.40 -9.66 -12.41
C TYR A 158 5.69 -8.29 -12.55
N SER A 159 4.92 -7.89 -11.51
CA SER A 159 4.15 -6.64 -11.51
C SER A 159 5.03 -5.39 -11.68
N ASP A 160 6.29 -5.45 -11.26
CA ASP A 160 7.29 -4.40 -11.49
C ASP A 160 7.61 -4.17 -12.98
N THR A 161 7.21 -5.09 -13.87
CA THR A 161 7.37 -4.96 -15.33
C THR A 161 6.10 -4.49 -16.06
N TRP A 162 4.96 -4.35 -15.35
CA TRP A 162 3.71 -3.89 -15.94
C TRP A 162 3.79 -2.38 -16.25
N THR A 163 3.07 -1.96 -17.28
CA THR A 163 3.02 -0.55 -17.68
C THR A 163 1.76 0.10 -17.15
N ALA A 164 1.83 1.38 -16.80
CA ALA A 164 0.68 2.21 -16.51
C ALA A 164 0.98 3.68 -16.77
N VAL A 165 -0.07 4.44 -17.12
CA VAL A 165 -0.01 5.90 -17.29
C VAL A 165 -1.21 6.49 -16.57
N SER A 166 -1.01 7.49 -15.71
CA SER A 166 -2.08 8.15 -14.97
C SER A 166 -3.00 8.97 -15.89
N GLN A 167 -4.16 9.40 -15.37
CA GLN A 167 -5.08 10.27 -16.11
C GLN A 167 -4.43 11.59 -16.56
N VAL A 168 -3.36 12.02 -15.91
CA VAL A 168 -2.62 13.24 -16.28
C VAL A 168 -1.40 12.97 -17.14
N GLY A 169 -1.16 11.73 -17.53
CA GLY A 169 -0.09 11.29 -18.40
C GLY A 169 1.27 11.12 -17.72
N MET A 170 1.29 10.83 -16.43
CA MET A 170 2.48 10.38 -15.71
C MET A 170 2.65 8.88 -15.94
N LYS A 171 3.77 8.46 -16.52
CA LYS A 171 4.13 7.06 -16.69
C LYS A 171 4.80 6.53 -15.41
N VAL A 172 4.47 5.31 -14.98
CA VAL A 172 5.25 4.62 -13.94
C VAL A 172 6.60 4.19 -14.47
N ALA A 173 7.65 4.31 -13.65
CA ALA A 173 9.02 4.00 -14.05
C ALA A 173 9.18 2.53 -14.48
N ASP A 174 10.08 2.30 -15.44
CA ASP A 174 10.43 0.98 -15.94
C ASP A 174 11.94 0.68 -15.78
N PHE A 175 12.37 -0.49 -16.23
CA PHE A 175 13.76 -0.95 -16.11
C PHE A 175 14.78 0.00 -16.75
N GLU A 176 14.46 0.60 -17.89
CA GLU A 176 15.38 1.54 -18.55
C GLU A 176 15.60 2.80 -17.71
N GLU A 177 14.57 3.20 -16.95
CA GLU A 177 14.64 4.36 -16.06
C GLU A 177 15.28 4.02 -14.71
N THR A 178 14.85 2.94 -14.05
CA THR A 178 15.28 2.62 -12.67
C THR A 178 16.59 1.86 -12.59
N GLY A 179 16.90 1.04 -13.60
CA GLY A 179 17.94 0.01 -13.54
C GLY A 179 17.49 -1.22 -12.75
N PRO A 180 18.42 -2.18 -12.55
CA PRO A 180 18.10 -3.45 -11.92
C PRO A 180 17.65 -3.29 -10.46
N VAL A 181 16.93 -4.31 -9.98
CA VAL A 181 16.58 -4.42 -8.56
C VAL A 181 17.85 -4.28 -7.71
N LYS A 182 17.79 -3.36 -6.75
CA LYS A 182 18.92 -3.01 -5.89
C LYS A 182 19.09 -4.04 -4.78
N GLU A 183 20.33 -4.38 -4.47
CA GLU A 183 20.65 -5.27 -3.36
C GLU A 183 20.44 -4.61 -1.99
N GLY A 184 20.15 -5.42 -0.97
CA GLY A 184 19.95 -5.00 0.42
C GLY A 184 18.51 -4.57 0.71
N THR A 185 18.19 -4.41 1.98
CA THR A 185 16.87 -4.09 2.47
C THR A 185 16.39 -2.74 1.96
N ARG A 186 15.18 -2.71 1.39
CA ARG A 186 14.45 -1.51 0.94
C ARG A 186 12.96 -1.79 1.03
N ASP A 187 12.46 -1.86 2.26
CA ASP A 187 11.05 -2.17 2.48
C ASP A 187 10.20 -0.90 2.51
N VAL A 188 9.06 -0.97 1.87
CA VAL A 188 8.02 0.06 1.85
C VAL A 188 6.90 -0.37 2.78
N LEU A 189 6.69 0.42 3.82
CA LEU A 189 5.75 0.16 4.91
C LEU A 189 4.58 1.13 4.77
N MET A 190 3.35 0.64 4.82
CA MET A 190 2.15 1.44 4.61
C MET A 190 1.37 1.63 5.90
N PHE A 191 1.09 2.87 6.27
CA PHE A 191 0.20 3.18 7.37
C PHE A 191 -1.24 2.88 6.93
N TYR A 192 -1.98 2.07 7.73
CA TYR A 192 -3.26 1.49 7.34
C TYR A 192 -4.32 1.74 8.42
N HIS A 193 -5.53 2.11 8.00
CA HIS A 193 -6.66 2.35 8.89
C HIS A 193 -7.72 1.28 8.69
N ASP A 194 -8.11 0.59 9.78
CA ASP A 194 -9.18 -0.41 9.84
C ASP A 194 -10.33 0.04 10.76
N TRP A 195 -10.64 1.32 10.69
CA TRP A 195 -11.64 1.97 11.57
C TRP A 195 -12.86 2.53 10.85
N HIS A 196 -13.12 2.12 9.60
CA HIS A 196 -14.34 2.46 8.88
C HIS A 196 -15.53 1.72 9.48
N ILE A 197 -16.00 2.24 10.61
CA ILE A 197 -17.09 1.70 11.42
C ILE A 197 -18.30 2.60 11.28
N GLY A 198 -19.32 2.15 10.57
CA GLY A 198 -20.41 3.02 10.23
C GLY A 198 -21.55 3.07 11.21
N THR A 199 -21.80 4.28 11.68
CA THR A 199 -23.08 4.61 12.35
C THR A 199 -23.74 5.85 11.77
N SER A 200 -23.20 6.49 10.73
CA SER A 200 -23.70 7.74 10.19
C SER A 200 -23.72 7.78 8.66
N GLU A 201 -24.43 8.73 8.07
CA GLU A 201 -24.47 8.95 6.63
C GLU A 201 -23.09 9.28 6.06
N ALA A 202 -22.79 8.84 4.82
CA ALA A 202 -21.64 9.34 4.09
C ALA A 202 -21.90 10.77 3.65
N GLN A 203 -20.99 11.62 4.02
CA GLN A 203 -21.04 13.02 3.59
C GLN A 203 -19.63 13.44 3.17
N ILE A 204 -19.49 13.81 1.89
CA ILE A 204 -18.20 14.27 1.34
C ILE A 204 -18.07 15.76 1.56
N PHE A 205 -16.92 16.16 2.14
CA PHE A 205 -16.65 17.57 2.47
C PHE A 205 -16.72 18.47 1.24
N SER A 206 -15.96 18.17 0.20
CA SER A 206 -15.86 18.98 -1.02
C SER A 206 -17.21 19.15 -1.72
N GLU A 207 -18.03 18.10 -1.77
CA GLU A 207 -19.38 18.16 -2.36
C GLU A 207 -20.34 19.03 -1.54
N THR A 208 -20.27 18.90 -0.21
CA THR A 208 -21.09 19.70 0.70
C THR A 208 -20.76 21.18 0.57
N VAL A 209 -19.47 21.52 0.60
CA VAL A 209 -19.00 22.91 0.49
C VAL A 209 -19.23 23.47 -0.92
N ALA A 210 -19.12 22.67 -1.97
CA ALA A 210 -19.45 23.11 -3.33
C ALA A 210 -20.93 23.50 -3.46
N LYS A 211 -21.82 22.79 -2.77
CA LYS A 211 -23.27 23.07 -2.76
C LYS A 211 -23.67 24.17 -1.78
N TYR A 212 -22.99 24.24 -0.65
CA TYR A 212 -23.23 25.20 0.45
C TYR A 212 -21.91 25.82 0.90
N PRO A 213 -21.36 26.81 0.18
CA PRO A 213 -20.06 27.41 0.49
C PRO A 213 -19.93 27.99 1.91
N GLU A 214 -21.03 28.49 2.47
CA GLU A 214 -21.11 29.02 3.83
C GLU A 214 -20.94 27.95 4.92
N ALA A 215 -21.22 26.69 4.61
CA ALA A 215 -21.06 25.58 5.54
C ALA A 215 -19.57 25.29 5.86
N LYS A 216 -18.65 25.76 5.02
CA LYS A 216 -17.22 25.50 5.20
C LYS A 216 -16.72 25.92 6.59
N ASP A 217 -17.11 27.09 7.04
CA ASP A 217 -16.66 27.70 8.30
C ASP A 217 -17.76 27.71 9.38
N ASP A 218 -18.82 26.96 9.22
CA ASP A 218 -19.93 26.83 10.16
C ASP A 218 -20.21 25.38 10.52
N TYR A 219 -19.74 24.96 11.70
CA TYR A 219 -19.95 23.59 12.21
C TYR A 219 -21.44 23.24 12.38
N ASP A 220 -22.27 24.21 12.80
CA ASP A 220 -23.67 24.02 13.12
C ASP A 220 -24.59 24.27 11.89
N HIS A 221 -24.04 24.50 10.69
CA HIS A 221 -24.80 24.70 9.46
C HIS A 221 -25.67 23.49 9.13
N GLU A 222 -26.93 23.74 8.70
CA GLU A 222 -27.93 22.69 8.42
C GLU A 222 -27.53 21.69 7.30
N ALA A 223 -26.55 22.03 6.47
CA ALA A 223 -26.00 21.12 5.46
C ALA A 223 -25.21 19.96 6.06
N TRP A 224 -24.70 20.09 7.29
CA TRP A 224 -23.96 19.05 7.96
C TRP A 224 -24.91 18.14 8.74
N HIS A 225 -25.05 16.89 8.30
CA HIS A 225 -25.88 15.88 8.95
C HIS A 225 -25.08 14.66 9.46
N ALA A 226 -23.83 14.50 9.04
CA ALA A 226 -22.96 13.42 9.48
C ALA A 226 -21.99 13.89 10.58
N ALA A 227 -21.73 13.01 11.55
CA ALA A 227 -20.75 13.25 12.60
C ALA A 227 -19.31 13.08 12.08
N SER A 228 -19.12 12.13 11.18
CA SER A 228 -17.86 11.86 10.48
C SER A 228 -18.02 12.25 9.01
N ILE A 229 -16.99 12.86 8.45
CA ILE A 229 -16.96 13.37 7.09
C ILE A 229 -15.94 12.59 6.29
N TRP A 230 -16.26 12.33 5.03
CA TRP A 230 -15.37 11.70 4.06
C TRP A 230 -14.73 12.78 3.20
N TRP A 231 -13.44 12.61 2.87
CA TRP A 231 -12.82 13.52 1.90
C TRP A 231 -13.18 13.14 0.46
N SER A 232 -13.43 11.85 0.17
CA SER A 232 -13.88 11.31 -1.11
C SER A 232 -14.55 9.96 -0.91
N GLU A 233 -15.21 9.43 -1.94
CA GLU A 233 -15.62 8.03 -1.99
C GLU A 233 -14.43 7.17 -2.42
N PRO A 234 -14.02 6.14 -1.63
CA PRO A 234 -13.03 5.15 -2.05
C PRO A 234 -13.41 4.46 -3.36
N VAL A 235 -12.45 3.97 -4.13
CA VAL A 235 -12.77 3.23 -5.38
C VAL A 235 -13.70 2.04 -5.10
N TYR A 236 -13.53 1.40 -3.96
CA TYR A 236 -14.34 0.25 -3.53
C TYR A 236 -15.66 0.63 -2.84
N GLY A 237 -16.05 1.92 -2.92
CA GLY A 237 -17.23 2.46 -2.27
C GLY A 237 -17.01 2.75 -0.79
N PHE A 238 -18.06 3.18 -0.11
CA PHE A 238 -18.03 3.40 1.34
C PHE A 238 -18.11 2.05 2.07
N TYR A 239 -17.02 1.32 2.14
CA TYR A 239 -16.93 0.00 2.74
C TYR A 239 -16.89 0.06 4.28
N ASP A 240 -17.30 -1.02 4.92
CA ASP A 240 -17.01 -1.30 6.32
C ASP A 240 -15.77 -2.21 6.38
N ASP A 241 -14.93 -2.05 7.39
CA ASP A 241 -13.73 -2.88 7.56
C ASP A 241 -14.03 -4.34 7.99
N LEU A 242 -15.29 -4.76 7.97
CA LEU A 242 -15.69 -6.16 7.95
C LEU A 242 -15.81 -6.74 6.53
N ASP A 243 -15.58 -5.92 5.51
CA ASP A 243 -15.64 -6.35 4.11
C ASP A 243 -14.39 -7.15 3.71
N TYR A 244 -14.50 -8.46 3.71
CA TYR A 244 -13.45 -9.39 3.30
C TYR A 244 -12.92 -9.10 1.89
N TRP A 245 -13.83 -8.77 0.94
CA TRP A 245 -13.47 -8.47 -0.45
C TRP A 245 -12.57 -7.22 -0.54
N HIS A 246 -12.87 -6.20 0.24
CA HIS A 246 -12.05 -4.99 0.32
C HIS A 246 -10.61 -5.31 0.76
N TYR A 247 -10.42 -6.09 1.83
CA TYR A 247 -9.08 -6.49 2.27
C TYR A 247 -8.31 -7.28 1.21
N ARG A 248 -8.98 -8.19 0.49
CA ARG A 248 -8.37 -8.94 -0.61
C ARG A 248 -7.87 -7.98 -1.70
N LYS A 249 -8.72 -7.06 -2.18
CA LYS A 249 -8.38 -6.10 -3.23
C LYS A 249 -7.30 -5.12 -2.83
N SER A 250 -7.37 -4.58 -1.61
CA SER A 250 -6.32 -3.69 -1.08
C SER A 250 -4.98 -4.40 -0.97
N ALA A 251 -4.96 -5.65 -0.49
CA ALA A 251 -3.73 -6.45 -0.42
C ALA A 251 -3.11 -6.70 -1.79
N GLU A 252 -3.93 -7.06 -2.80
CA GLU A 252 -3.50 -7.26 -4.18
C GLU A 252 -2.90 -5.97 -4.78
N LEU A 253 -3.57 -4.82 -4.62
CA LEU A 253 -3.06 -3.53 -5.11
C LEU A 253 -1.74 -3.13 -4.44
N MET A 254 -1.64 -3.32 -3.12
CA MET A 254 -0.39 -3.04 -2.40
C MET A 254 0.75 -3.97 -2.81
N ALA A 255 0.46 -5.26 -3.03
CA ALA A 255 1.42 -6.22 -3.57
C ALA A 255 1.91 -5.81 -4.96
N ASP A 256 0.99 -5.40 -5.85
CA ASP A 256 1.32 -4.95 -7.21
C ASP A 256 2.14 -3.65 -7.21
N ALA A 257 1.94 -2.80 -6.21
CA ALA A 257 2.77 -1.61 -5.98
C ALA A 257 4.14 -1.92 -5.36
N GLY A 258 4.35 -3.14 -4.82
CA GLY A 258 5.57 -3.53 -4.14
C GLY A 258 5.68 -3.03 -2.70
N VAL A 259 4.55 -2.89 -2.00
CA VAL A 259 4.49 -2.62 -0.56
C VAL A 259 4.80 -3.89 0.23
N ASP A 260 5.72 -3.83 1.20
CA ASP A 260 6.21 -4.99 1.94
C ASP A 260 5.42 -5.27 3.22
N ALA A 261 4.91 -4.22 3.87
CA ALA A 261 4.11 -4.38 5.09
C ALA A 261 3.07 -3.28 5.29
N VAL A 262 2.00 -3.62 6.01
CA VAL A 262 1.01 -2.67 6.53
C VAL A 262 1.17 -2.53 8.05
N PHE A 263 1.01 -1.30 8.53
CA PHE A 263 1.04 -0.94 9.94
C PHE A 263 -0.33 -0.41 10.34
N CYS A 264 -1.13 -1.27 10.98
CA CYS A 264 -2.48 -0.91 11.38
C CYS A 264 -2.46 0.11 12.53
N ASP A 265 -3.19 1.20 12.38
CA ASP A 265 -3.25 2.28 13.37
C ASP A 265 -4.17 1.95 14.53
N TYR A 266 -3.56 1.77 15.72
CA TYR A 266 -4.25 1.58 16.99
C TYR A 266 -3.89 2.67 18.01
N THR A 267 -3.50 3.85 17.53
CA THR A 267 -3.14 5.00 18.39
C THR A 267 -4.38 5.69 18.97
N ASN A 268 -5.51 5.59 18.30
CA ASN A 268 -6.74 6.28 18.64
C ASN A 268 -7.76 5.38 19.37
N TRP A 269 -8.92 5.93 19.55
CA TRP A 269 -10.00 5.38 20.32
C TRP A 269 -10.74 4.28 19.61
N SER A 270 -10.59 3.04 19.82
CA SER A 270 -11.73 2.22 19.50
C SER A 270 -11.66 0.78 20.02
N ASN A 271 -12.81 0.27 20.41
CA ASN A 271 -13.02 -1.09 20.85
C ASN A 271 -13.26 -2.06 19.68
N ALA A 272 -13.20 -1.58 18.45
CA ALA A 272 -13.77 -2.26 17.30
C ALA A 272 -12.77 -2.92 16.35
N TYR A 273 -11.47 -2.77 16.62
CA TYR A 273 -10.46 -3.21 15.64
C TYR A 273 -10.19 -4.72 15.62
N ALA A 274 -10.60 -5.40 16.64
CA ALA A 274 -10.26 -6.81 16.79
C ALA A 274 -10.92 -7.74 15.77
N ASP A 275 -12.19 -7.53 15.52
CA ASP A 275 -12.98 -8.29 14.56
C ASP A 275 -12.54 -7.98 13.13
N ARG A 276 -12.17 -6.71 12.84
CA ARG A 276 -11.66 -6.27 11.56
C ARG A 276 -10.30 -6.86 11.26
N LEU A 277 -9.40 -6.81 12.24
CA LEU A 277 -8.11 -7.49 12.13
C LEU A 277 -8.27 -9.00 11.84
N ALA A 278 -9.25 -9.65 12.45
CA ALA A 278 -9.51 -11.07 12.18
C ALA A 278 -9.97 -11.31 10.72
N VAL A 279 -10.77 -10.40 10.16
CA VAL A 279 -11.16 -10.46 8.74
C VAL A 279 -9.95 -10.20 7.83
N MET A 280 -9.12 -9.20 8.16
CA MET A 280 -7.88 -8.89 7.43
C MET A 280 -6.91 -10.07 7.42
N LEU A 281 -6.62 -10.65 8.59
CA LEU A 281 -5.74 -11.82 8.72
C LEU A 281 -6.23 -13.00 7.86
N ARG A 282 -7.55 -13.27 7.89
CA ARG A 282 -8.14 -14.31 7.04
C ARG A 282 -8.02 -13.98 5.55
N ALA A 283 -8.34 -12.75 5.16
CA ALA A 283 -8.27 -12.32 3.77
C ALA A 283 -6.84 -12.41 3.21
N TYR A 284 -5.85 -12.00 4.00
CA TYR A 284 -4.43 -12.06 3.61
C TYR A 284 -3.92 -13.50 3.57
N HIS A 285 -4.33 -14.33 4.53
CA HIS A 285 -3.99 -15.75 4.53
C HIS A 285 -4.54 -16.45 3.28
N ASP A 286 -5.84 -16.26 2.99
CA ASP A 286 -6.48 -16.85 1.80
C ASP A 286 -5.84 -16.33 0.50
N ALA A 287 -5.44 -15.05 0.46
CA ALA A 287 -4.71 -14.49 -0.68
C ALA A 287 -3.35 -15.19 -0.88
N ARG A 288 -2.60 -15.45 0.20
CA ARG A 288 -1.35 -16.21 0.11
C ARG A 288 -1.59 -17.67 -0.32
N GLU A 289 -2.68 -18.31 0.13
CA GLU A 289 -3.04 -19.65 -0.38
C GLU A 289 -3.32 -19.65 -1.88
N ASP A 290 -3.87 -18.55 -2.40
CA ASP A 290 -4.07 -18.32 -3.84
C ASP A 290 -2.79 -17.86 -4.57
N GLY A 291 -1.67 -17.69 -3.86
CA GLY A 291 -0.35 -17.38 -4.43
C GLY A 291 0.00 -15.88 -4.47
N VAL A 292 -0.77 -15.01 -3.82
CA VAL A 292 -0.51 -13.55 -3.79
C VAL A 292 0.55 -13.22 -2.74
N ASP A 293 1.53 -12.40 -3.10
CA ASP A 293 2.55 -11.86 -2.18
C ASP A 293 2.02 -10.64 -1.42
N VAL A 294 1.07 -10.89 -0.51
CA VAL A 294 0.45 -9.81 0.27
C VAL A 294 1.45 -9.14 1.21
N PRO A 295 1.29 -7.85 1.51
CA PRO A 295 2.09 -7.18 2.53
C PRO A 295 2.02 -7.90 3.87
N LYS A 296 3.12 -7.90 4.62
CA LYS A 296 3.13 -8.38 6.00
C LYS A 296 2.36 -7.42 6.90
N ILE A 297 1.95 -7.88 8.09
CA ILE A 297 1.13 -7.09 9.01
C ILE A 297 1.94 -6.74 10.26
N SER A 298 1.83 -5.50 10.70
CA SER A 298 2.36 -5.00 11.95
C SER A 298 1.39 -4.02 12.61
N TYR A 299 1.74 -3.55 13.81
CA TYR A 299 0.93 -2.65 14.61
C TYR A 299 1.63 -1.32 14.86
N TYR A 300 0.84 -0.27 14.83
CA TYR A 300 1.22 1.07 15.25
C TYR A 300 0.30 1.51 16.40
N GLY A 301 0.80 1.55 17.62
CA GLY A 301 -0.04 1.77 18.80
C GLY A 301 0.65 2.53 19.91
N GLN A 302 -0.06 2.63 21.04
CA GLN A 302 0.44 3.32 22.23
C GLN A 302 -0.05 2.68 23.54
N MET A 303 0.77 2.76 24.58
CA MET A 303 0.46 2.23 25.91
C MET A 303 0.12 3.35 26.93
N TYR A 304 -0.43 4.46 26.47
CA TYR A 304 -0.82 5.57 27.34
C TYR A 304 -2.34 5.73 27.46
N SER A 305 -3.00 6.35 26.50
CA SER A 305 -4.44 6.66 26.58
C SER A 305 -5.33 5.41 26.39
N ASN A 306 -4.97 4.50 25.51
CA ASN A 306 -5.69 3.25 25.22
C ASN A 306 -4.88 2.02 25.65
N ALA A 307 -4.12 2.15 26.72
CA ALA A 307 -3.13 1.15 27.12
C ALA A 307 -3.71 -0.26 27.32
N GLN A 308 -4.90 -0.39 27.90
CA GLN A 308 -5.51 -1.69 28.13
C GLN A 308 -5.86 -2.38 26.80
N LEU A 309 -6.48 -1.67 25.87
CA LEU A 309 -6.86 -2.22 24.55
C LEU A 309 -5.61 -2.62 23.75
N ASN A 310 -4.61 -1.74 23.64
CA ASN A 310 -3.38 -2.05 22.95
C ASN A 310 -2.61 -3.22 23.60
N PHE A 311 -2.67 -3.35 24.91
CA PHE A 311 -2.10 -4.50 25.61
C PHE A 311 -2.83 -5.80 25.23
N GLU A 312 -4.15 -5.79 25.20
CA GLU A 312 -4.96 -6.96 24.83
C GLU A 312 -4.74 -7.37 23.36
N LEU A 313 -4.72 -6.42 22.44
CA LEU A 313 -4.39 -6.66 21.04
C LEU A 313 -3.00 -7.28 20.88
N LEU A 314 -1.99 -6.70 21.53
CA LEU A 314 -0.61 -7.19 21.44
C LEU A 314 -0.45 -8.55 22.10
N ALA A 315 -1.21 -8.81 23.19
CA ALA A 315 -1.25 -10.11 23.84
C ALA A 315 -1.90 -11.18 22.95
N ALA A 316 -3.02 -10.86 22.31
CA ALA A 316 -3.67 -11.77 21.36
C ALA A 316 -2.73 -12.11 20.19
N TYR A 317 -2.04 -11.12 19.65
CA TYR A 317 -1.02 -11.30 18.62
C TYR A 317 0.12 -12.21 19.08
N TYR A 318 0.65 -11.98 20.29
CA TYR A 318 1.66 -12.83 20.89
C TYR A 318 1.18 -14.28 21.05
N PHE A 319 -0.02 -14.51 21.58
CA PHE A 319 -0.55 -15.86 21.78
C PHE A 319 -0.83 -16.56 20.46
N ASN A 320 -1.44 -15.90 19.50
CA ASN A 320 -1.73 -16.51 18.20
C ASN A 320 -0.44 -16.90 17.46
N ALA A 321 0.51 -15.98 17.32
CA ALA A 321 1.72 -16.23 16.56
C ALA A 321 2.77 -17.01 17.35
N CYS A 322 3.17 -16.55 18.54
CA CYS A 322 4.27 -17.15 19.30
C CYS A 322 3.91 -18.51 19.90
N GLU A 323 2.71 -18.63 20.48
CA GLU A 323 2.35 -19.87 21.20
C GLU A 323 1.72 -20.92 20.28
N ASN A 324 1.00 -20.51 19.22
CA ASN A 324 0.28 -21.41 18.32
C ASN A 324 0.79 -21.41 16.87
N GLY A 325 1.56 -20.42 16.45
CA GLY A 325 2.05 -20.29 15.09
C GLY A 325 0.94 -19.94 14.08
N TYR A 326 -0.16 -19.32 14.51
CA TYR A 326 -1.23 -18.87 13.64
C TYR A 326 -0.84 -17.56 12.97
N TYR A 327 -0.98 -17.49 11.64
CA TYR A 327 -0.63 -16.30 10.85
C TYR A 327 0.84 -15.82 11.02
N ASP A 328 1.75 -16.71 11.45
CA ASP A 328 3.16 -16.34 11.65
C ASP A 328 3.82 -15.88 10.34
N ASP A 329 3.38 -16.45 9.21
CA ASP A 329 3.78 -16.07 7.86
C ASP A 329 3.29 -14.67 7.41
N LEU A 330 2.34 -14.09 8.12
CA LEU A 330 1.83 -12.73 7.87
C LEU A 330 2.54 -11.66 8.71
N LEU A 331 3.34 -12.04 9.71
CA LEU A 331 4.01 -11.06 10.56
C LEU A 331 5.16 -10.34 9.85
N TYR A 332 5.31 -9.05 10.11
CA TYR A 332 6.48 -8.29 9.68
C TYR A 332 7.62 -8.44 10.68
N TYR A 333 8.82 -8.77 10.19
CA TYR A 333 10.01 -9.03 11.00
C TYR A 333 11.08 -7.98 10.75
N VAL A 334 11.69 -7.47 11.83
CA VAL A 334 12.89 -6.63 11.78
C VAL A 334 13.94 -7.25 12.71
N ASP A 335 15.16 -7.40 12.21
CA ASP A 335 16.27 -8.03 12.95
C ASP A 335 15.90 -9.40 13.57
N GLY A 336 15.12 -10.19 12.84
CA GLY A 336 14.75 -11.57 13.20
C GLY A 336 13.66 -11.71 14.27
N LYS A 337 12.96 -10.63 14.63
CA LYS A 337 11.82 -10.63 15.56
C LYS A 337 10.61 -9.96 14.95
N PRO A 338 9.38 -10.38 15.30
CA PRO A 338 8.18 -9.65 14.91
C PRO A 338 8.28 -8.19 15.39
N PHE A 339 7.95 -7.27 14.49
CA PHE A 339 8.16 -5.85 14.73
C PHE A 339 6.87 -5.11 14.97
N VAL A 340 6.88 -4.14 15.90
CA VAL A 340 5.76 -3.25 16.18
C VAL A 340 6.26 -1.84 16.47
N ILE A 341 5.46 -0.84 16.13
CA ILE A 341 5.66 0.52 16.62
C ILE A 341 4.72 0.73 17.79
N MET A 342 5.27 0.85 19.00
CA MET A 342 4.46 0.87 20.21
C MET A 342 5.06 1.80 21.26
N ASN A 343 4.46 2.95 21.41
CA ASN A 343 4.86 3.88 22.46
C ASN A 343 4.68 3.25 23.85
N GLY A 344 5.74 3.29 24.63
CA GLY A 344 5.72 2.81 26.02
C GLY A 344 5.75 1.29 26.17
N LEU A 345 6.09 0.51 25.12
CA LEU A 345 6.19 -0.95 25.24
C LEU A 345 7.20 -1.36 26.30
N SER A 346 8.36 -0.72 26.40
CA SER A 346 9.34 -0.97 27.46
C SER A 346 8.85 -0.62 28.87
N GLY A 347 7.80 0.19 28.96
CA GLY A 347 7.18 0.62 30.21
C GLY A 347 5.79 -0.01 30.46
N ILE A 348 5.43 -1.04 29.69
CA ILE A 348 4.19 -1.80 29.93
C ILE A 348 4.21 -2.31 31.36
N GLY A 349 3.84 -1.71 32.27
CA GLY A 349 3.92 -2.30 33.57
C GLY A 349 3.12 -1.51 34.60
N LYS A 350 3.10 -0.23 34.51
CA LYS A 350 2.58 0.57 35.63
C LYS A 350 1.14 1.03 35.45
N SER A 351 0.72 1.35 34.24
CA SER A 351 -0.65 1.81 33.96
C SER A 351 -1.61 0.67 33.64
N VAL A 352 -1.13 -0.38 32.96
CA VAL A 352 -1.92 -1.53 32.51
C VAL A 352 -1.91 -2.65 33.51
N THR A 353 -0.73 -3.01 34.02
CA THR A 353 -0.60 -4.15 34.95
C THR A 353 -1.10 -3.81 36.37
N ASN A 354 -0.99 -2.54 36.75
CA ASN A 354 -1.46 -2.03 38.06
C ASN A 354 -1.06 -2.92 39.24
N GLY A 355 0.17 -3.50 39.16
CA GLY A 355 0.67 -4.45 40.18
C GLY A 355 0.16 -5.89 40.04
N ASP A 356 -0.59 -6.21 38.99
CA ASP A 356 -0.94 -7.57 38.63
C ASP A 356 0.30 -8.31 38.12
N LYS A 357 0.74 -9.30 38.92
CA LYS A 357 1.98 -10.05 38.63
C LYS A 357 1.95 -10.85 37.33
N GLU A 358 0.78 -11.25 36.88
CA GLU A 358 0.61 -12.04 35.68
C GLU A 358 0.68 -11.16 34.45
N LYS A 359 -0.01 -10.03 34.48
CA LYS A 359 0.13 -9.01 33.42
C LYS A 359 1.58 -8.51 33.34
N GLU A 360 2.26 -8.32 34.48
CA GLU A 360 3.69 -7.98 34.52
C GLU A 360 4.55 -9.05 33.83
N ALA A 361 4.30 -10.33 34.12
CA ALA A 361 5.03 -11.46 33.53
C ALA A 361 4.75 -11.59 32.01
N LEU A 362 3.49 -11.41 31.59
CA LEU A 362 3.13 -11.40 30.18
C LEU A 362 3.77 -10.20 29.45
N ALA A 363 3.70 -9.01 30.04
CA ALA A 363 4.34 -7.82 29.49
C ALA A 363 5.84 -8.03 29.28
N ALA A 364 6.54 -8.68 30.22
CA ALA A 364 7.94 -9.01 30.10
C ALA A 364 8.20 -9.96 28.92
N LYS A 365 7.38 -10.99 28.72
CA LYS A 365 7.47 -11.91 27.57
C LYS A 365 7.25 -11.17 26.23
N MET A 366 6.25 -10.30 26.15
CA MET A 366 5.98 -9.52 24.93
C MET A 366 7.14 -8.58 24.60
N VAL A 367 7.71 -7.90 25.58
CA VAL A 367 8.90 -7.02 25.37
C VAL A 367 10.11 -7.82 24.89
N GLU A 368 10.26 -9.07 25.33
CA GLU A 368 11.34 -9.95 24.86
C GLU A 368 11.08 -10.50 23.45
N TYR A 369 9.85 -10.81 23.13
CA TYR A 369 9.42 -11.41 21.86
C TYR A 369 9.47 -10.41 20.70
N PHE A 370 8.95 -9.20 20.89
CA PHE A 370 8.88 -8.20 19.85
C PHE A 370 10.18 -7.39 19.73
N ASN A 371 10.54 -7.06 18.49
CA ASN A 371 11.37 -5.89 18.21
C ASN A 371 10.43 -4.68 18.08
N TYR A 372 10.81 -3.54 18.64
CA TYR A 372 9.93 -2.39 18.63
C TYR A 372 10.65 -1.05 18.50
N ARG A 373 9.92 -0.05 18.01
CA ARG A 373 10.28 1.37 18.08
C ARG A 373 9.14 2.12 18.75
N SER A 374 9.47 3.20 19.44
CA SER A 374 8.45 4.15 19.87
C SER A 374 8.14 5.12 18.74
N THR A 375 6.91 5.66 18.71
CA THR A 375 6.59 6.72 17.77
C THR A 375 7.35 8.00 18.13
N GLY A 376 8.05 8.58 17.17
CA GLY A 376 8.67 9.89 17.29
C GLY A 376 7.76 10.97 16.72
N SER A 377 7.79 12.18 17.26
CA SER A 377 6.84 13.22 16.85
C SER A 377 7.47 14.58 16.53
N ARG A 378 8.78 14.72 16.70
CA ARG A 378 9.42 16.01 16.51
C ARG A 378 10.41 15.99 15.36
N ARG A 379 10.45 17.10 14.60
CA ARG A 379 11.39 17.31 13.51
C ARG A 379 12.86 17.16 13.91
N ASP A 380 13.20 17.49 15.17
CA ASP A 380 14.55 17.38 15.71
C ASP A 380 14.97 15.94 16.05
N GLY A 381 14.08 14.96 15.81
CA GLY A 381 14.35 13.55 16.08
C GLY A 381 14.27 13.18 17.56
N VAL A 382 13.64 14.03 18.38
CA VAL A 382 13.34 13.72 19.79
C VAL A 382 11.93 13.17 19.87
N GLY A 383 11.77 12.02 20.52
CA GLY A 383 10.45 11.37 20.64
C GLY A 383 9.48 12.10 21.56
N TRP A 384 8.25 11.66 21.61
CA TRP A 384 7.16 12.17 22.44
C TRP A 384 7.47 12.21 23.94
N SER A 385 8.30 11.31 24.42
CA SER A 385 8.77 11.43 25.79
C SER A 385 9.94 12.41 25.82
N SER A 386 9.75 13.54 26.47
CA SER A 386 10.74 14.59 26.71
C SER A 386 12.01 14.16 27.47
N ASN A 387 12.32 12.88 27.48
CA ASN A 387 13.39 12.31 28.30
C ASN A 387 14.76 12.31 27.60
N GLY A 388 14.95 13.07 26.52
CA GLY A 388 16.25 13.28 25.91
C GLY A 388 16.84 12.04 25.23
N THR A 389 15.99 11.10 24.82
CA THR A 389 16.40 9.91 24.08
C THR A 389 16.73 10.24 22.63
N THR A 390 17.77 9.62 22.12
CA THR A 390 18.25 9.78 20.75
C THR A 390 17.23 9.24 19.73
N LYS A 391 17.35 9.63 18.44
CA LYS A 391 16.57 9.12 17.30
C LYS A 391 16.50 7.59 17.23
N GLU A 392 17.47 6.90 17.80
CA GLU A 392 17.69 5.45 17.63
C GLU A 392 16.54 4.56 18.08
N GLY A 393 15.69 4.99 19.00
CA GLY A 393 14.57 4.22 19.51
C GLY A 393 13.21 4.57 18.89
N TYR A 394 13.19 5.45 17.89
CA TYR A 394 11.95 6.04 17.39
C TYR A 394 11.79 5.88 15.88
N TRP A 395 10.55 5.61 15.46
CA TRP A 395 10.05 5.77 14.11
C TRP A 395 8.82 6.66 14.14
N HIS A 396 8.65 7.46 13.10
CA HIS A 396 7.45 8.29 12.97
C HIS A 396 6.67 7.90 11.70
N TRP A 397 5.39 8.18 11.68
CA TRP A 397 4.53 7.87 10.55
C TRP A 397 4.49 9.02 9.53
N LEU A 398 4.59 10.28 9.97
CA LEU A 398 4.55 11.45 9.11
C LEU A 398 5.44 12.56 9.67
N THR A 399 6.24 13.19 8.81
CA THR A 399 7.02 14.38 9.12
C THR A 399 7.08 15.30 7.91
N PRO A 400 7.05 16.63 8.11
CA PRO A 400 7.21 17.56 7.02
C PRO A 400 8.63 17.52 6.41
N TYR A 401 8.73 17.94 5.16
CA TYR A 401 10.01 18.09 4.46
C TYR A 401 10.89 19.21 5.06
N PRO A 402 12.22 19.05 5.11
CA PRO A 402 12.95 17.82 4.87
C PRO A 402 12.84 16.87 6.06
N GLN A 403 12.41 15.64 5.78
CA GLN A 403 12.17 14.62 6.80
C GLN A 403 13.48 14.21 7.47
N PRO A 404 13.50 14.05 8.81
CA PRO A 404 14.65 13.44 9.49
C PRO A 404 14.72 11.94 9.20
N ALA A 405 15.93 11.40 9.23
CA ALA A 405 16.12 9.96 9.35
C ALA A 405 15.83 9.52 10.79
N TRP A 406 15.05 8.46 10.96
CA TRP A 406 14.69 7.85 12.23
C TRP A 406 15.42 6.53 12.45
N GLY A 407 15.49 6.09 13.69
CA GLY A 407 16.16 4.84 14.04
C GLY A 407 17.69 4.95 14.05
N LYS A 408 18.36 3.82 13.93
CA LYS A 408 19.82 3.69 13.94
C LYS A 408 20.39 3.80 12.52
N THR A 409 21.61 4.29 12.40
CA THR A 409 22.37 4.03 11.17
C THR A 409 22.64 2.54 11.08
N ARG A 410 22.34 1.95 9.92
CA ARG A 410 22.48 0.52 9.67
C ARG A 410 23.93 0.17 9.36
N GLU A 411 24.24 -1.12 9.31
CA GLU A 411 25.61 -1.64 9.15
C GLU A 411 26.28 -1.24 7.83
N ASP A 412 25.48 -0.96 6.79
CA ASP A 412 25.96 -0.48 5.49
C ASP A 412 26.09 1.05 5.41
N GLY A 413 25.82 1.74 6.51
CA GLY A 413 25.91 3.20 6.64
C GLY A 413 24.65 3.96 6.25
N ARG A 414 23.58 3.27 5.73
CA ARG A 414 22.32 3.90 5.35
C ARG A 414 21.47 4.24 6.58
N ALA A 415 20.55 5.19 6.40
CA ALA A 415 19.52 5.49 7.39
C ALA A 415 18.62 4.27 7.64
N GLU A 416 18.08 4.12 8.86
CA GLU A 416 17.13 3.05 9.16
C GLU A 416 15.78 3.34 8.51
N MET A 417 15.15 4.49 8.79
CA MET A 417 13.81 4.78 8.29
C MET A 417 13.62 6.28 7.99
N ILE A 418 12.85 6.57 6.94
CA ILE A 418 12.35 7.91 6.60
C ILE A 418 10.85 7.82 6.27
N CYS A 419 10.08 8.84 6.70
CA CYS A 419 8.66 8.96 6.36
C CYS A 419 8.46 9.48 4.93
N LEU A 420 7.33 9.11 4.34
CA LEU A 420 6.87 9.59 3.04
C LEU A 420 5.36 9.85 3.11
N GLY A 421 4.93 11.10 2.95
CA GLY A 421 3.52 11.48 2.94
C GLY A 421 3.11 12.21 1.68
N MET A 422 1.80 12.32 1.45
CA MET A 422 1.23 13.07 0.33
C MET A 422 0.78 14.46 0.72
N ALA A 423 0.52 14.65 1.98
CA ALA A 423 0.15 15.90 2.63
C ALA A 423 0.61 15.83 4.09
N CYS A 424 0.64 16.94 4.78
CA CYS A 424 0.99 16.97 6.18
C CYS A 424 0.20 18.06 6.90
N ASN A 425 -0.55 17.69 7.89
CA ASN A 425 -1.36 18.59 8.70
C ASN A 425 -0.66 19.03 9.99
N PHE A 426 0.66 18.96 10.04
CA PHE A 426 1.47 19.45 11.15
C PHE A 426 1.89 20.88 10.99
N SER A 427 1.92 21.60 12.12
CA SER A 427 2.67 22.86 12.21
C SER A 427 4.17 22.60 12.39
N TYR A 428 4.97 23.31 11.61
CA TYR A 428 6.42 23.32 11.75
C TYR A 428 6.91 24.12 12.95
N VAL A 429 6.13 25.10 13.40
CA VAL A 429 6.60 26.13 14.34
C VAL A 429 6.70 25.56 15.75
N ASP A 430 5.76 24.73 16.14
CA ASP A 430 5.63 24.28 17.52
C ASP A 430 6.13 22.85 17.76
N GLY A 431 6.37 22.08 16.68
CA GLY A 431 6.71 20.67 16.77
C GLY A 431 5.64 19.89 17.52
N TRP A 432 5.54 18.63 17.27
CA TRP A 432 4.61 17.77 18.01
C TRP A 432 5.18 17.49 19.40
N THR A 433 4.53 18.00 20.42
CA THR A 433 5.00 17.81 21.79
C THR A 433 4.13 16.91 22.62
N SER A 434 2.86 16.76 22.31
CA SER A 434 1.99 15.74 22.93
C SER A 434 0.67 15.60 22.17
N SER A 435 -0.01 14.47 22.34
CA SER A 435 -1.38 14.27 21.85
C SER A 435 -2.41 15.22 22.48
N ALA A 436 -2.04 15.95 23.51
CA ALA A 436 -2.87 16.96 24.17
C ALA A 436 -2.61 18.37 23.65
N ASP A 437 -1.53 18.58 22.90
CA ASP A 437 -1.19 19.89 22.37
C ASP A 437 -1.60 20.03 20.91
N TRP A 438 -2.90 20.06 20.70
CA TRP A 438 -3.53 20.31 19.41
C TRP A 438 -3.23 21.69 18.83
N THR A 439 -2.51 22.54 19.57
CA THR A 439 -2.03 23.83 19.06
C THR A 439 -1.08 23.68 17.88
N ALA A 440 -0.44 22.52 17.73
CA ALA A 440 0.37 22.22 16.54
C ALA A 440 -0.44 22.24 15.24
N PHE A 441 -1.73 21.93 15.30
CA PHE A 441 -2.65 22.03 14.17
C PHE A 441 -3.25 23.43 13.99
N SER A 442 -2.90 24.38 14.81
CA SER A 442 -3.44 25.74 14.83
C SER A 442 -2.83 26.65 13.78
N ASP A 443 -1.82 26.16 13.06
CA ASP A 443 -1.26 26.90 11.95
C ASP A 443 -2.21 26.78 10.74
N PRO A 444 -2.63 27.87 10.09
CA PRO A 444 -3.44 27.83 8.89
C PRO A 444 -2.74 27.13 7.71
N PHE A 445 -1.50 26.76 7.84
CA PHE A 445 -0.67 26.12 6.84
C PHE A 445 -0.64 24.58 7.00
N THR A 446 -1.80 23.92 6.84
CA THR A 446 -1.78 22.51 6.53
C THR A 446 -1.20 22.34 5.13
N MET A 447 -0.10 21.63 5.02
CA MET A 447 0.59 21.36 3.75
C MET A 447 -0.19 20.31 2.98
N GLY A 448 -0.92 20.76 1.95
CA GLY A 448 -1.67 19.89 1.06
C GLY A 448 -0.77 19.27 -0.02
N LYS A 449 -1.38 18.44 -0.86
CA LYS A 449 -0.74 17.82 -2.04
C LYS A 449 -0.09 18.83 -2.99
N THR A 450 -0.66 20.03 -3.08
CA THR A 450 -0.19 21.13 -3.94
C THR A 450 0.91 21.97 -3.32
N TYR A 451 1.22 21.73 -2.04
CA TYR A 451 2.27 22.44 -1.32
C TYR A 451 3.64 21.81 -1.55
N SER A 452 4.65 22.64 -1.61
CA SER A 452 6.03 22.21 -1.43
C SER A 452 6.76 23.21 -0.52
N GLN A 453 7.70 22.73 0.28
CA GLN A 453 8.48 23.57 1.19
C GLN A 453 9.27 24.64 0.43
N GLY A 454 9.76 24.30 -0.78
CA GLY A 454 10.52 25.24 -1.59
C GLY A 454 9.66 26.25 -2.37
N PHE A 455 8.38 25.94 -2.64
CA PHE A 455 7.57 26.74 -3.55
C PHE A 455 6.27 27.28 -2.96
N GLY A 456 5.91 26.83 -1.75
CA GLY A 456 4.61 27.15 -1.13
C GLY A 456 3.44 26.44 -1.82
N ASP A 457 2.23 26.94 -1.58
CA ASP A 457 1.00 26.41 -2.19
C ASP A 457 0.90 26.74 -3.68
N ASP A 458 0.41 25.78 -4.45
CA ASP A 458 0.02 25.97 -5.84
C ASP A 458 -1.51 25.87 -5.97
N TYR A 459 -2.14 26.96 -6.34
CA TYR A 459 -3.60 27.06 -6.44
C TYR A 459 -4.15 26.70 -7.84
N ARG A 460 -3.32 26.21 -8.74
CA ARG A 460 -3.81 25.73 -10.04
C ARG A 460 -4.54 24.40 -9.84
N PRO A 461 -5.67 24.17 -10.53
CA PRO A 461 -6.40 22.89 -10.42
C PRO A 461 -5.51 21.66 -10.75
N GLU A 462 -4.62 21.80 -11.74
CA GLU A 462 -3.73 20.73 -12.17
C GLU A 462 -2.73 20.33 -11.09
N ALA A 463 -2.39 21.24 -10.17
CA ALA A 463 -1.42 21.00 -9.10
C ALA A 463 -1.82 19.86 -8.16
N LEU A 464 -3.13 19.58 -8.01
CA LEU A 464 -3.65 18.44 -7.25
C LEU A 464 -3.16 17.09 -7.78
N HIS A 465 -2.94 17.01 -9.08
CA HIS A 465 -2.50 15.80 -9.80
C HIS A 465 -0.98 15.72 -9.95
N GLU A 466 -0.25 16.79 -9.62
CA GLU A 466 1.20 16.87 -9.81
C GLU A 466 1.99 16.30 -8.63
N GLY A 467 1.36 16.19 -7.44
CA GLY A 467 1.93 15.57 -6.24
C GLY A 467 3.18 16.27 -5.72
N TYR A 468 3.22 17.59 -5.69
CA TYR A 468 4.44 18.34 -5.29
C TYR A 468 4.94 17.97 -3.90
N PHE A 469 4.04 17.87 -2.93
CA PHE A 469 4.40 17.47 -1.56
C PHE A 469 5.03 16.08 -1.54
N PHE A 470 4.36 15.11 -2.18
CA PHE A 470 4.84 13.73 -2.25
C PHE A 470 6.19 13.60 -2.94
N ARG A 471 6.34 14.22 -4.14
CA ARG A 471 7.58 14.17 -4.92
C ARG A 471 8.76 14.83 -4.20
N GLU A 472 8.52 15.92 -3.47
CA GLU A 472 9.51 16.58 -2.64
C GLU A 472 9.99 15.64 -1.53
N GLN A 473 9.08 15.01 -0.80
CA GLN A 473 9.42 14.02 0.21
C GLN A 473 10.11 12.78 -0.37
N ALA A 474 9.62 12.27 -1.49
CA ALA A 474 10.21 11.14 -2.21
C ALA A 474 11.66 11.45 -2.65
N SER A 475 11.95 12.68 -3.06
CA SER A 475 13.33 13.08 -3.44
C SER A 475 14.30 12.88 -2.28
N ARG A 476 13.88 13.22 -1.04
CA ARG A 476 14.69 12.99 0.16
C ARG A 476 14.93 11.52 0.45
N VAL A 477 13.88 10.69 0.29
CA VAL A 477 14.00 9.24 0.48
C VAL A 477 14.96 8.63 -0.55
N LEU A 478 14.86 9.03 -1.82
CA LEU A 478 15.72 8.53 -2.89
C LEU A 478 17.20 8.96 -2.71
N ASP A 479 17.44 10.16 -2.19
CA ASP A 479 18.80 10.65 -1.91
C ASP A 479 19.46 9.91 -0.74
N GLU A 480 18.69 9.59 0.31
CA GLU A 480 19.20 8.94 1.53
C GLU A 480 19.20 7.42 1.47
N ASP A 481 18.40 6.86 0.58
CA ASP A 481 18.28 5.41 0.35
C ASP A 481 18.14 4.58 1.66
N PRO A 482 17.18 4.90 2.56
CA PRO A 482 17.04 4.23 3.85
C PRO A 482 16.74 2.74 3.68
N TRP A 483 16.79 1.95 4.79
CA TRP A 483 16.32 0.57 4.77
C TRP A 483 14.79 0.45 4.74
N TYR A 484 14.10 1.39 5.38
CA TYR A 484 12.64 1.38 5.53
C TYR A 484 12.05 2.74 5.15
N VAL A 485 10.94 2.70 4.47
CA VAL A 485 10.14 3.91 4.15
C VAL A 485 8.74 3.72 4.71
N MET A 486 8.33 4.57 5.66
CA MET A 486 6.97 4.59 6.16
C MET A 486 6.13 5.55 5.34
N VAL A 487 5.19 5.01 4.58
CA VAL A 487 4.24 5.78 3.76
C VAL A 487 2.96 6.05 4.57
N ASP A 488 2.58 7.29 4.67
CA ASP A 488 1.35 7.70 5.33
C ASP A 488 0.38 8.28 4.30
N GLY A 489 -0.67 7.58 3.96
CA GLY A 489 -1.27 6.35 4.44
C GLY A 489 -2.03 5.66 3.31
N TRP A 490 -2.70 4.55 3.59
CA TRP A 490 -3.45 3.84 2.55
C TRP A 490 -4.88 4.39 2.40
N ASN A 491 -5.66 4.43 3.49
CA ASN A 491 -7.11 4.52 3.42
C ASN A 491 -7.79 5.31 4.56
N GLU A 492 -7.23 6.41 5.03
CA GLU A 492 -7.88 7.25 6.04
C GLU A 492 -8.97 8.14 5.43
N TYR A 493 -10.05 7.55 4.90
CA TYR A 493 -11.09 8.27 4.16
C TYR A 493 -12.05 9.08 5.02
N THR A 494 -12.21 8.76 6.29
CA THR A 494 -13.19 9.38 7.17
C THR A 494 -12.57 10.03 8.40
N THR A 495 -13.11 11.16 8.81
CA THR A 495 -12.62 11.91 9.96
C THR A 495 -13.77 12.55 10.75
N ALA A 496 -13.51 12.85 12.02
CA ALA A 496 -14.43 13.58 12.86
C ALA A 496 -14.37 15.09 12.60
N ARG A 497 -15.54 15.76 12.65
CA ARG A 497 -15.65 17.22 12.69
C ARG A 497 -15.66 17.73 14.14
N SER A 498 -15.08 18.90 14.38
CA SER A 498 -15.13 19.54 15.68
C SER A 498 -15.12 21.05 15.56
N LYS A 499 -15.88 21.74 16.44
CA LYS A 499 -15.83 23.19 16.62
C LYS A 499 -14.93 23.62 17.77
N ASP A 500 -14.56 22.70 18.63
CA ASP A 500 -13.82 22.98 19.87
C ASP A 500 -12.34 22.63 19.75
N LEU A 501 -11.94 21.91 18.71
CA LEU A 501 -10.56 21.67 18.40
C LEU A 501 -9.86 22.99 18.07
N PHE A 502 -8.59 23.11 18.47
CA PHE A 502 -7.77 24.29 18.22
C PHE A 502 -8.28 25.56 18.94
N ASP A 503 -8.88 25.40 20.14
CA ASP A 503 -9.41 26.53 20.94
C ASP A 503 -10.39 27.43 20.15
N GLY A 504 -11.17 26.85 19.25
CA GLY A 504 -12.14 27.59 18.41
C GLY A 504 -11.51 28.45 17.31
N LYS A 505 -10.22 28.30 17.00
CA LYS A 505 -9.58 29.00 15.88
C LYS A 505 -10.17 28.63 14.53
N PHE A 506 -10.64 27.39 14.41
CA PHE A 506 -11.31 26.89 13.21
C PHE A 506 -12.74 26.55 13.57
N PRO A 507 -13.71 27.31 13.11
CA PRO A 507 -15.12 27.12 13.50
C PRO A 507 -15.72 25.79 13.00
N ASN A 508 -15.08 25.12 12.07
CA ASN A 508 -15.44 23.80 11.57
C ASN A 508 -14.16 23.01 11.20
N ALA A 509 -13.47 22.47 12.22
CA ALA A 509 -12.20 21.75 12.03
C ALA A 509 -12.45 20.29 11.67
N MET A 510 -11.62 19.75 10.79
CA MET A 510 -11.49 18.32 10.50
C MET A 510 -10.19 17.82 11.10
N ILE A 511 -10.23 16.61 11.67
CA ILE A 511 -9.03 15.95 12.17
C ILE A 511 -8.37 15.26 10.97
N ASP A 512 -7.07 15.39 10.83
CA ASP A 512 -6.19 14.73 9.87
C ASP A 512 -6.43 15.09 8.39
N MET A 513 -7.60 14.93 7.86
CA MET A 513 -7.91 15.20 6.46
C MET A 513 -9.14 16.11 6.33
N MET A 514 -9.31 16.73 5.18
CA MET A 514 -10.47 17.59 4.94
C MET A 514 -11.04 17.44 3.53
N ASP A 515 -10.18 17.47 2.53
CA ASP A 515 -10.54 17.54 1.11
C ASP A 515 -9.49 16.79 0.25
N ASP A 516 -9.69 16.76 -1.04
CA ASP A 516 -8.78 16.13 -2.00
C ASP A 516 -7.32 16.60 -1.84
N ASN A 517 -7.11 17.89 -1.50
CA ASN A 517 -5.77 18.44 -1.34
C ASN A 517 -5.08 18.02 -0.04
N ARG A 518 -5.85 17.79 1.01
CA ARG A 518 -5.32 17.53 2.38
C ARG A 518 -5.46 16.08 2.82
N SER A 519 -6.07 15.22 2.01
CA SER A 519 -6.08 13.77 2.25
C SER A 519 -4.69 13.16 2.11
N ARG A 520 -4.46 12.04 2.78
CA ARG A 520 -3.16 11.38 2.85
C ARG A 520 -3.17 9.95 2.29
N ASP A 521 -4.17 9.62 1.46
CA ASP A 521 -4.46 8.24 1.06
C ASP A 521 -3.98 7.92 -0.34
N MET A 522 -3.37 6.72 -0.45
CA MET A 522 -2.88 6.14 -1.70
C MET A 522 -3.92 5.22 -2.36
N GLU A 523 -4.90 4.72 -1.61
CA GLU A 523 -6.00 3.94 -2.18
C GLU A 523 -6.71 4.77 -3.25
N PRO A 524 -6.98 4.21 -4.45
CA PRO A 524 -7.69 4.94 -5.48
C PRO A 524 -9.09 5.40 -5.02
N SER A 525 -9.54 6.56 -5.50
CA SER A 525 -10.85 7.14 -5.17
C SER A 525 -11.73 7.30 -6.40
N LYS A 526 -13.04 7.44 -6.21
CA LYS A 526 -13.98 7.85 -7.27
C LYS A 526 -13.99 9.36 -7.49
N GLY A 527 -13.29 10.13 -6.64
CA GLY A 527 -13.14 11.58 -6.77
C GLY A 527 -12.24 12.00 -7.92
N ILE A 528 -11.85 13.27 -7.93
CA ILE A 528 -11.05 13.86 -9.03
C ILE A 528 -9.65 13.26 -9.11
N LEU A 529 -9.08 12.77 -8.00
CA LEU A 529 -7.73 12.21 -7.96
C LEU A 529 -7.64 10.80 -8.55
N LYS A 530 -8.74 10.06 -8.57
CA LYS A 530 -8.81 8.68 -9.08
C LYS A 530 -7.67 7.82 -8.52
N ASP A 531 -6.79 7.36 -9.37
CA ASP A 531 -5.64 6.49 -9.07
C ASP A 531 -4.27 7.19 -9.19
N ASP A 532 -4.24 8.51 -9.30
CA ASP A 532 -3.00 9.27 -9.52
C ASP A 532 -1.95 9.00 -8.42
N TYR A 533 -2.36 9.05 -7.14
CA TYR A 533 -1.45 8.85 -6.01
C TYR A 533 -1.04 7.40 -5.83
N TYR A 534 -1.91 6.45 -6.17
CA TYR A 534 -1.53 5.05 -6.23
C TYR A 534 -0.44 4.81 -7.29
N LEU A 535 -0.57 5.40 -8.48
CA LEU A 535 0.46 5.30 -9.51
C LEU A 535 1.75 6.06 -9.14
N MET A 536 1.65 7.17 -8.40
CA MET A 536 2.84 7.84 -7.84
C MET A 536 3.56 6.95 -6.81
N LEU A 537 2.82 6.19 -6.00
CA LEU A 537 3.40 5.20 -5.11
C LEU A 537 4.15 4.12 -5.90
N VAL A 538 3.52 3.57 -6.93
CA VAL A 538 4.14 2.56 -7.81
C VAL A 538 5.43 3.10 -8.45
N ASP A 539 5.38 4.31 -8.99
CA ASP A 539 6.54 5.00 -9.57
C ASP A 539 7.68 5.17 -8.55
N PHE A 540 7.35 5.67 -7.36
CA PHE A 540 8.30 5.82 -6.27
C PHE A 540 8.92 4.48 -5.85
N VAL A 541 8.12 3.45 -5.63
CA VAL A 541 8.61 2.12 -5.19
C VAL A 541 9.60 1.56 -6.22
N ARG A 542 9.27 1.67 -7.50
CA ARG A 542 10.16 1.24 -8.59
C ARG A 542 11.47 2.03 -8.62
N LYS A 543 11.44 3.35 -8.44
CA LYS A 543 12.66 4.18 -8.33
C LYS A 543 13.49 3.84 -7.08
N TYR A 544 12.82 3.53 -5.99
CA TYR A 544 13.48 3.18 -4.73
C TYR A 544 14.10 1.77 -4.76
N LYS A 545 13.36 0.76 -5.21
CA LYS A 545 13.81 -0.64 -5.23
C LYS A 545 14.56 -1.05 -6.49
N GLY A 546 14.36 -0.35 -7.61
CA GLY A 546 14.72 -0.83 -8.94
C GLY A 546 13.66 -1.77 -9.51
N THR A 547 13.80 -2.19 -10.76
CA THR A 547 12.85 -3.11 -11.41
C THR A 547 13.60 -4.18 -12.22
N ARG A 548 12.86 -5.21 -12.64
CA ARG A 548 13.35 -6.20 -13.60
C ARG A 548 13.08 -5.75 -15.03
N PRO A 549 13.87 -6.20 -16.01
CA PRO A 549 13.51 -6.03 -17.41
C PRO A 549 12.25 -6.84 -17.72
N ALA A 550 11.39 -6.31 -18.60
CA ALA A 550 10.24 -7.05 -19.05
C ALA A 550 10.70 -8.37 -19.73
N PRO A 551 10.06 -9.50 -19.44
CA PRO A 551 10.43 -10.78 -20.05
C PRO A 551 10.24 -10.71 -21.58
N VAL A 552 11.27 -11.15 -22.32
CA VAL A 552 11.24 -11.13 -23.80
C VAL A 552 10.42 -12.29 -24.33
N ALA A 553 9.57 -12.01 -25.30
CA ALA A 553 8.74 -12.99 -25.95
C ALA A 553 9.55 -14.06 -26.70
N SER A 554 9.03 -15.29 -26.73
CA SER A 554 9.58 -16.39 -27.49
C SER A 554 9.63 -16.10 -29.00
N ASP A 555 10.44 -16.88 -29.74
CA ASP A 555 10.54 -16.81 -31.18
C ASP A 555 9.17 -16.91 -31.87
N PRO A 556 9.01 -16.31 -33.05
CA PRO A 556 7.77 -16.38 -33.80
C PRO A 556 7.30 -17.82 -34.04
N VAL A 557 6.02 -18.06 -33.76
CA VAL A 557 5.37 -19.35 -33.97
C VAL A 557 3.92 -19.16 -34.43
N THR A 558 3.50 -19.93 -35.42
CA THR A 558 2.11 -19.95 -35.88
C THR A 558 1.27 -20.86 -34.95
N ILE A 559 0.19 -20.34 -34.45
CA ILE A 559 -0.76 -21.03 -33.59
C ILE A 559 -2.01 -21.41 -34.40
N ASP A 560 -2.37 -22.70 -34.42
CA ASP A 560 -3.67 -23.14 -34.87
C ASP A 560 -4.70 -22.99 -33.73
N ILE A 561 -5.53 -21.97 -33.79
CA ILE A 561 -6.52 -21.69 -32.72
C ILE A 561 -7.58 -22.79 -32.59
N ASN A 562 -7.73 -23.66 -33.57
CA ASN A 562 -8.60 -24.85 -33.52
C ASN A 562 -7.86 -26.09 -33.00
N GLY A 563 -6.55 -26.01 -32.86
CA GLY A 563 -5.67 -27.06 -32.36
C GLY A 563 -5.67 -27.19 -30.84
N ASP A 564 -4.84 -28.11 -30.35
CA ASP A 564 -4.65 -28.34 -28.91
C ASP A 564 -3.90 -27.19 -28.27
N ALA A 565 -4.31 -26.81 -27.05
CA ALA A 565 -3.64 -25.80 -26.24
C ALA A 565 -2.19 -26.18 -25.86
N ALA A 566 -1.80 -27.45 -25.97
CA ALA A 566 -0.41 -27.87 -25.72
C ALA A 566 0.63 -27.16 -26.62
N GLN A 567 0.22 -26.62 -27.76
CA GLN A 567 1.08 -25.81 -28.64
C GLN A 567 1.59 -24.54 -27.94
N TRP A 568 0.91 -24.05 -26.90
CA TRP A 568 1.31 -22.91 -26.11
C TRP A 568 2.38 -23.22 -25.05
N ALA A 569 2.75 -24.48 -24.85
CA ALA A 569 3.71 -24.87 -23.83
C ALA A 569 5.10 -24.23 -24.01
N ALA A 570 5.51 -23.98 -25.26
CA ALA A 570 6.79 -23.33 -25.57
C ALA A 570 6.67 -21.80 -25.76
N VAL A 571 5.46 -21.23 -25.64
CA VAL A 571 5.22 -19.79 -25.77
C VAL A 571 5.40 -19.13 -24.41
N GLY A 572 6.22 -18.13 -24.35
CA GLY A 572 6.47 -17.30 -23.16
C GLY A 572 6.62 -15.83 -23.52
N PRO A 573 6.60 -14.96 -22.52
CA PRO A 573 6.36 -15.25 -21.11
C PRO A 573 4.91 -15.66 -20.79
N GLU A 574 4.69 -16.20 -19.60
CA GLU A 574 3.37 -16.25 -19.00
C GLU A 574 3.14 -14.94 -18.24
N TYR A 575 2.00 -14.31 -18.46
CA TYR A 575 1.53 -13.15 -17.74
C TYR A 575 0.52 -13.61 -16.68
N ILE A 576 0.89 -13.50 -15.43
CA ILE A 576 0.12 -14.01 -14.29
C ILE A 576 -0.77 -12.90 -13.73
N ASN A 577 -1.99 -13.23 -13.35
CA ASN A 577 -2.93 -12.36 -12.67
C ASN A 577 -3.19 -12.86 -11.25
N ASP A 578 -3.76 -12.00 -10.41
CA ASP A 578 -4.26 -12.43 -9.11
C ASP A 578 -5.44 -13.39 -9.26
N PHE A 579 -5.63 -14.24 -8.27
CA PHE A 579 -6.81 -15.08 -8.22
C PHE A 579 -8.06 -14.23 -7.93
N GLY A 580 -8.88 -14.00 -8.96
CA GLY A 580 -10.08 -13.16 -8.89
C GLY A 580 -11.39 -13.93 -8.75
N GLY A 581 -11.38 -15.16 -8.21
CA GLY A 581 -12.54 -16.03 -8.13
C GLY A 581 -13.48 -15.80 -6.95
N TYR A 582 -13.30 -14.76 -6.17
CA TYR A 582 -14.11 -14.41 -5.01
C TYR A 582 -15.09 -13.28 -5.33
N GLU A 583 -16.32 -13.44 -4.84
CA GLU A 583 -17.45 -12.52 -5.08
C GLU A 583 -17.60 -11.54 -3.92
N ARG A 584 -18.28 -10.44 -4.18
CA ARG A 584 -18.69 -9.46 -3.17
C ARG A 584 -20.20 -9.40 -3.12
N ASP A 585 -20.76 -9.50 -1.91
CA ASP A 585 -22.19 -9.34 -1.65
C ASP A 585 -22.34 -8.87 -0.19
N VAL A 586 -22.14 -7.58 0.05
CA VAL A 586 -22.11 -7.00 1.39
C VAL A 586 -22.81 -5.66 1.45
N ASP A 587 -23.37 -5.37 2.61
CA ASP A 587 -23.75 -4.01 2.97
C ASP A 587 -22.48 -3.19 3.24
N GLY A 588 -22.41 -2.00 2.68
CA GLY A 588 -21.39 -1.04 2.97
C GLY A 588 -21.53 -0.48 4.40
N TYR A 589 -20.64 0.43 4.72
CA TYR A 589 -20.74 1.29 5.90
C TYR A 589 -22.19 1.74 6.09
N MET A 590 -22.71 1.88 7.32
CA MET A 590 -24.11 2.28 7.62
C MET A 590 -24.45 3.68 7.06
N ILE A 591 -24.38 3.79 5.77
CA ILE A 591 -24.54 5.01 5.04
C ILE A 591 -25.85 4.90 4.28
N TYR A 592 -26.70 5.82 4.60
CA TYR A 592 -27.93 5.96 3.85
C TYR A 592 -27.62 6.85 2.65
N ASN A 593 -27.86 6.34 1.45
CA ASN A 593 -28.06 7.23 0.32
C ASN A 593 -29.16 8.23 0.72
N GLY A 594 -29.27 9.34 0.05
CA GLY A 594 -30.24 10.39 0.38
C GLY A 594 -31.70 9.94 0.50
N ASN A 595 -31.99 8.63 0.30
CA ASN A 595 -33.29 7.97 0.45
C ASN A 595 -33.40 7.13 1.74
N GLY A 596 -32.37 7.07 2.58
CA GLY A 596 -32.36 6.29 3.81
C GLY A 596 -32.09 4.80 3.63
N GLU A 597 -31.52 4.38 2.48
CA GLU A 597 -31.13 3.00 2.20
C GLU A 597 -29.62 2.84 2.39
N ARG A 598 -29.19 1.66 2.86
CA ARG A 598 -27.78 1.30 2.92
C ARG A 598 -27.20 1.15 1.53
N TYR A 599 -25.93 1.52 1.35
CA TYR A 599 -25.16 1.09 0.21
C TYR A 599 -24.99 -0.43 0.28
N HIS A 600 -25.20 -1.07 -0.87
CA HIS A 600 -25.02 -2.51 -1.02
C HIS A 600 -24.09 -2.74 -2.20
N TYR A 601 -23.02 -3.50 -1.97
CA TYR A 601 -22.00 -3.74 -2.97
C TYR A 601 -22.00 -5.19 -3.40
N THR A 602 -22.09 -5.40 -4.71
CA THR A 602 -22.01 -6.73 -5.33
C THR A 602 -20.98 -6.72 -6.43
N THR A 603 -20.18 -7.78 -6.50
CA THR A 603 -19.28 -8.06 -7.64
C THR A 603 -19.49 -9.50 -8.05
N GLU A 604 -20.01 -9.71 -9.27
CA GLU A 604 -20.19 -11.03 -9.85
C GLU A 604 -18.95 -11.41 -10.67
N VAL A 605 -18.35 -12.54 -10.37
CA VAL A 605 -17.21 -13.08 -11.12
C VAL A 605 -17.64 -14.25 -11.97
N ILE A 606 -17.77 -14.03 -13.29
CA ILE A 606 -18.18 -15.07 -14.25
C ILE A 606 -16.98 -15.91 -14.66
N ASN A 607 -15.98 -15.27 -15.28
CA ASN A 607 -14.71 -15.88 -15.63
C ASN A 607 -13.61 -15.12 -14.88
N TYR A 608 -12.73 -15.84 -14.18
CA TYR A 608 -11.57 -15.21 -13.56
C TYR A 608 -10.29 -15.67 -14.24
N ILE A 609 -9.59 -14.71 -14.80
CA ILE A 609 -8.41 -14.88 -15.64
C ILE A 609 -7.21 -15.11 -14.74
N LEU A 610 -6.54 -16.25 -14.89
CA LEU A 610 -5.37 -16.58 -14.07
C LEU A 610 -4.07 -16.24 -14.78
N LYS A 611 -4.01 -16.47 -16.09
CA LYS A 611 -2.79 -16.18 -16.87
C LYS A 611 -3.09 -15.97 -18.33
N SER A 612 -2.17 -15.34 -19.01
CA SER A 612 -2.21 -15.14 -20.44
C SER A 612 -0.84 -15.31 -21.10
N LYS A 613 -0.85 -15.47 -22.42
CA LYS A 613 0.34 -15.56 -23.28
C LYS A 613 0.09 -14.86 -24.60
N VAL A 614 1.16 -14.43 -25.25
CA VAL A 614 1.09 -13.86 -26.60
C VAL A 614 2.13 -14.53 -27.50
N ALA A 615 1.69 -14.97 -28.66
CA ALA A 615 2.55 -15.46 -29.73
C ALA A 615 2.37 -14.60 -30.98
N ARG A 616 3.29 -14.67 -31.92
CA ARG A 616 3.18 -14.04 -33.23
C ARG A 616 3.81 -14.87 -34.32
N ASP A 617 3.34 -14.66 -35.54
CA ASP A 617 4.02 -15.11 -36.75
C ASP A 617 4.22 -13.91 -37.70
N ASN A 618 4.42 -14.16 -38.99
CA ASN A 618 4.62 -13.07 -39.95
C ASN A 618 3.37 -12.22 -40.16
N ASP A 619 2.17 -12.82 -40.03
CA ASP A 619 0.91 -12.21 -40.44
C ASP A 619 -0.03 -11.88 -39.29
N ASN A 620 0.15 -12.51 -38.12
CA ASN A 620 -0.80 -12.48 -37.01
C ASN A 620 -0.13 -12.33 -35.64
N TYR A 621 -0.90 -11.81 -34.69
CA TYR A 621 -0.73 -12.02 -33.26
C TYR A 621 -1.76 -13.04 -32.77
N TYR A 622 -1.35 -13.83 -31.79
CA TYR A 622 -2.17 -14.80 -31.11
C TYR A 622 -2.16 -14.52 -29.60
N PHE A 623 -3.35 -14.45 -29.02
CA PHE A 623 -3.52 -14.20 -27.61
C PHE A 623 -4.19 -15.42 -26.96
N TYR A 624 -3.71 -15.78 -25.80
CA TYR A 624 -4.20 -16.89 -24.99
C TYR A 624 -4.56 -16.36 -23.61
N ALA A 625 -5.70 -16.78 -23.07
CA ALA A 625 -5.99 -16.62 -21.64
C ALA A 625 -6.54 -17.94 -21.08
N GLU A 626 -6.14 -18.22 -19.83
CA GLU A 626 -6.62 -19.34 -19.03
C GLU A 626 -7.34 -18.82 -17.81
N CYS A 627 -8.56 -19.33 -17.60
CA CYS A 627 -9.40 -18.99 -16.46
C CYS A 627 -9.43 -20.13 -15.43
N GLY A 628 -9.79 -19.83 -14.19
CA GLY A 628 -9.89 -20.81 -13.12
C GLY A 628 -11.03 -21.82 -13.28
N LYS A 629 -12.05 -21.50 -14.10
CA LYS A 629 -13.20 -22.36 -14.43
C LYS A 629 -13.51 -22.29 -15.92
N ASP A 630 -14.39 -23.19 -16.39
CA ASP A 630 -14.81 -23.22 -17.80
C ASP A 630 -15.42 -21.89 -18.21
N ILE A 631 -14.93 -21.33 -19.31
CA ILE A 631 -15.28 -20.00 -19.80
C ILE A 631 -16.74 -19.97 -20.28
N GLN A 632 -17.49 -18.99 -19.83
CA GLN A 632 -18.85 -18.69 -20.25
C GLN A 632 -18.85 -17.38 -21.05
N MET A 633 -19.19 -17.48 -22.34
CA MET A 633 -19.37 -16.31 -23.21
C MET A 633 -20.84 -15.89 -23.13
N LYS A 634 -21.20 -15.09 -22.11
CA LYS A 634 -22.60 -14.67 -21.85
C LYS A 634 -23.06 -13.56 -22.80
N ASP A 635 -22.21 -12.59 -23.03
CA ASP A 635 -22.51 -11.38 -23.83
C ASP A 635 -21.23 -10.74 -24.41
N SER A 636 -21.34 -9.51 -24.90
CA SER A 636 -20.23 -8.75 -25.49
C SER A 636 -19.17 -8.30 -24.48
N ASP A 637 -19.44 -8.39 -23.19
CA ASP A 637 -18.51 -7.99 -22.15
C ASP A 637 -17.71 -9.18 -21.59
N SER A 638 -17.97 -10.40 -22.16
CA SER A 638 -17.26 -11.62 -21.78
C SER A 638 -15.92 -11.73 -22.51
N MET A 639 -14.83 -11.88 -21.74
CA MET A 639 -13.46 -12.12 -22.22
C MET A 639 -13.03 -11.14 -23.32
N ASN A 640 -13.09 -9.87 -23.01
CA ASN A 640 -12.64 -8.79 -23.88
C ASN A 640 -11.12 -8.56 -23.79
N LEU A 641 -10.49 -8.23 -24.92
CA LEU A 641 -9.05 -7.94 -25.01
C LEU A 641 -8.86 -6.50 -25.48
N TYR A 642 -8.25 -5.66 -24.64
CA TYR A 642 -7.83 -4.31 -24.95
C TYR A 642 -6.36 -4.33 -25.39
N ILE A 643 -6.01 -3.58 -26.43
CA ILE A 643 -4.65 -3.51 -26.98
C ILE A 643 -4.24 -2.07 -27.22
N ASN A 644 -3.09 -1.68 -26.68
CA ASN A 644 -2.34 -0.49 -27.04
C ASN A 644 -1.20 -0.95 -27.98
N SER A 645 -1.31 -0.60 -29.25
CA SER A 645 -0.46 -1.14 -30.31
C SER A 645 0.80 -0.30 -30.57
N ASP A 646 0.85 0.93 -30.09
CA ASP A 646 1.94 1.87 -30.31
C ASP A 646 2.58 2.43 -29.03
N ARG A 647 2.06 2.00 -27.86
CA ARG A 647 2.51 2.44 -26.53
C ARG A 647 2.43 3.96 -26.34
N ASN A 648 1.42 4.58 -26.94
CA ASN A 648 1.21 6.02 -26.85
C ASN A 648 -0.12 6.32 -26.12
N PRO A 649 -0.10 6.92 -24.92
CA PRO A 649 -1.35 7.23 -24.20
C PRO A 649 -2.21 8.30 -24.89
N ALA A 650 -1.68 9.04 -25.87
CA ALA A 650 -2.43 10.04 -26.64
C ALA A 650 -3.29 9.43 -27.77
N THR A 651 -3.10 8.14 -28.10
CA THR A 651 -3.90 7.44 -29.11
C THR A 651 -5.00 6.60 -28.46
N GLY A 652 -6.08 6.40 -29.18
CA GLY A 652 -7.21 5.61 -28.70
C GLY A 652 -7.89 6.16 -27.42
N TRP A 653 -8.53 5.28 -26.66
CA TRP A 653 -9.15 5.59 -25.38
C TRP A 653 -8.23 5.17 -24.23
N GLU A 654 -7.79 6.11 -23.41
CA GLU A 654 -6.86 5.86 -22.30
C GLU A 654 -5.57 5.09 -22.74
N GLY A 655 -5.13 5.30 -23.98
CA GLY A 655 -4.00 4.59 -24.61
C GLY A 655 -4.38 3.29 -25.34
N TYR A 656 -5.59 2.76 -25.18
CA TYR A 656 -6.03 1.57 -25.92
C TYR A 656 -6.48 1.95 -27.33
N ASP A 657 -5.84 1.36 -28.35
CA ASP A 657 -6.21 1.54 -29.74
C ASP A 657 -7.34 0.63 -30.17
N LEU A 658 -7.34 -0.61 -29.66
CA LEU A 658 -8.22 -1.68 -30.13
C LEU A 658 -8.94 -2.40 -28.98
N LEU A 659 -10.19 -2.80 -29.26
CA LEU A 659 -10.97 -3.71 -28.46
C LEU A 659 -11.33 -4.94 -29.29
N VAL A 660 -10.96 -6.12 -28.83
CA VAL A 660 -11.39 -7.40 -29.41
C VAL A 660 -12.45 -7.99 -28.50
N SER A 661 -13.67 -8.16 -29.04
CA SER A 661 -14.80 -8.81 -28.36
C SER A 661 -15.33 -9.93 -29.24
N GLY A 662 -15.08 -11.19 -28.81
CA GLY A 662 -15.34 -12.35 -29.64
C GLY A 662 -14.59 -12.28 -30.97
N ASN A 663 -15.33 -12.28 -32.10
CA ASN A 663 -14.74 -12.19 -33.43
C ASN A 663 -14.68 -10.75 -34.00
N LYS A 664 -15.15 -9.75 -33.25
CA LYS A 664 -15.15 -8.35 -33.68
C LYS A 664 -13.93 -7.64 -33.17
N VAL A 665 -13.25 -6.91 -34.05
CA VAL A 665 -12.19 -5.95 -33.66
C VAL A 665 -12.70 -4.54 -33.92
N SER A 666 -12.67 -3.72 -32.91
CA SER A 666 -13.08 -2.32 -32.97
C SER A 666 -11.89 -1.41 -32.65
N ARG A 667 -11.83 -0.23 -33.26
CA ARG A 667 -10.81 0.80 -32.99
C ARG A 667 -11.42 1.94 -32.18
N PHE A 668 -10.74 2.34 -31.14
CA PHE A 668 -11.09 3.55 -30.38
C PHE A 668 -10.70 4.81 -31.13
N SER A 669 -11.50 5.86 -30.96
CA SER A 669 -11.12 7.22 -31.37
C SER A 669 -10.21 7.84 -30.31
N ASP A 670 -9.25 8.68 -30.74
CA ASP A 670 -8.31 9.32 -29.83
C ASP A 670 -9.04 10.16 -28.77
N GLY A 671 -8.72 9.89 -27.49
CA GLY A 671 -9.27 10.58 -26.34
C GLY A 671 -10.75 10.27 -26.02
N ALA A 672 -11.38 9.27 -26.67
CA ALA A 672 -12.78 8.99 -26.47
C ALA A 672 -13.14 7.51 -26.49
N TYR A 673 -14.08 7.08 -25.65
CA TYR A 673 -14.66 5.73 -25.70
C TYR A 673 -15.69 5.62 -26.84
N THR A 674 -15.19 5.80 -28.06
CA THR A 674 -16.00 5.72 -29.28
C THR A 674 -15.37 4.70 -30.22
N LEU A 675 -16.14 3.67 -30.58
CA LEU A 675 -15.67 2.51 -31.34
C LEU A 675 -16.10 2.57 -32.79
N THR A 676 -15.17 2.30 -33.69
CA THR A 676 -15.39 2.07 -35.12
C THR A 676 -14.97 0.65 -35.50
N ASP A 677 -15.57 0.08 -36.54
CA ASP A 677 -15.19 -1.24 -37.04
C ASP A 677 -13.74 -1.22 -37.59
N ALA A 678 -12.91 -2.12 -37.11
CA ALA A 678 -11.51 -2.29 -37.55
C ALA A 678 -11.28 -3.62 -38.28
N GLY A 679 -12.26 -4.55 -38.22
CA GLY A 679 -12.14 -5.86 -38.86
C GLY A 679 -12.55 -7.03 -37.96
N THR A 680 -12.02 -8.20 -38.27
CA THR A 680 -12.40 -9.43 -37.58
C THR A 680 -11.18 -10.16 -37.02
N ALA A 681 -11.40 -10.81 -35.86
CA ALA A 681 -10.51 -11.79 -35.26
C ALA A 681 -11.12 -13.18 -35.40
N GLU A 682 -10.28 -14.19 -35.31
CA GLU A 682 -10.74 -15.58 -35.09
C GLU A 682 -10.56 -15.90 -33.59
N PHE A 683 -11.53 -16.61 -32.99
CA PHE A 683 -11.38 -17.05 -31.60
C PHE A 683 -11.95 -18.44 -31.35
N LYS A 684 -11.42 -19.10 -30.32
CA LYS A 684 -11.87 -20.42 -29.90
C LYS A 684 -11.84 -20.52 -28.39
N VAL A 685 -12.96 -20.95 -27.80
CA VAL A 685 -13.06 -21.33 -26.39
C VAL A 685 -13.08 -22.84 -26.26
N THR A 686 -12.26 -23.38 -25.35
CA THR A 686 -12.22 -24.82 -25.04
C THR A 686 -12.00 -24.98 -23.53
N GLY A 687 -13.09 -25.32 -22.80
CA GLY A 687 -13.04 -25.42 -21.34
C GLY A 687 -12.61 -24.09 -20.73
N LYS A 688 -11.49 -24.11 -20.03
CA LYS A 688 -10.92 -22.94 -19.32
C LYS A 688 -10.11 -21.99 -20.20
N ILE A 689 -9.96 -22.25 -21.47
CA ILE A 689 -9.00 -21.57 -22.35
C ILE A 689 -9.74 -20.85 -23.47
N ILE A 690 -9.34 -19.59 -23.69
CA ILE A 690 -9.65 -18.85 -24.91
C ILE A 690 -8.37 -18.59 -25.71
N GLN A 691 -8.45 -18.79 -27.02
CA GLN A 691 -7.41 -18.46 -27.97
C GLN A 691 -8.00 -17.47 -28.99
N VAL A 692 -7.27 -16.39 -29.26
CA VAL A 692 -7.69 -15.34 -30.20
C VAL A 692 -6.57 -15.07 -31.19
N LYS A 693 -6.91 -14.98 -32.48
CA LYS A 693 -5.99 -14.64 -33.56
C LYS A 693 -6.41 -13.31 -34.18
N VAL A 694 -5.52 -12.34 -34.18
CA VAL A 694 -5.76 -11.00 -34.73
C VAL A 694 -4.70 -10.72 -35.81
N PRO A 695 -5.12 -10.34 -37.05
CA PRO A 695 -4.17 -10.03 -38.11
C PRO A 695 -3.31 -8.80 -37.80
N LYS A 696 -2.02 -8.84 -38.15
CA LYS A 696 -1.10 -7.69 -38.04
C LYS A 696 -1.56 -6.51 -38.90
N SER A 697 -2.31 -6.77 -39.98
CA SER A 697 -2.91 -5.69 -40.80
C SER A 697 -3.89 -4.81 -39.98
N ILE A 698 -4.38 -5.28 -38.83
CA ILE A 698 -5.26 -4.54 -37.91
C ILE A 698 -4.45 -3.90 -36.77
N ILE A 699 -3.62 -4.70 -36.08
CA ILE A 699 -2.83 -4.27 -34.92
C ILE A 699 -1.63 -3.40 -35.37
N GLY A 700 -0.99 -3.72 -36.47
CA GLY A 700 0.33 -3.25 -36.84
C GLY A 700 1.41 -4.30 -36.58
N ASP A 701 2.61 -4.10 -37.07
CA ASP A 701 3.78 -4.98 -36.80
C ASP A 701 4.72 -4.26 -35.82
N SER A 702 4.29 -4.15 -34.56
CA SER A 702 5.07 -3.51 -33.49
C SER A 702 5.98 -4.53 -32.80
N ALA A 703 7.14 -4.07 -32.37
CA ALA A 703 8.04 -4.87 -31.53
C ALA A 703 7.54 -4.98 -30.07
N GLU A 704 6.70 -4.04 -29.67
CA GLU A 704 6.11 -3.96 -28.33
C GLU A 704 4.63 -3.57 -28.42
N ILE A 705 3.80 -4.25 -27.68
CA ILE A 705 2.39 -3.89 -27.48
C ILE A 705 2.04 -4.02 -26.00
N GLU A 706 1.09 -3.21 -25.54
CA GLU A 706 0.51 -3.38 -24.22
C GLU A 706 -0.88 -3.99 -24.37
N PHE A 707 -1.26 -4.86 -23.44
CA PHE A 707 -2.57 -5.51 -23.51
C PHE A 707 -3.15 -5.80 -22.12
N LYS A 708 -4.46 -5.94 -22.09
CA LYS A 708 -5.28 -6.27 -20.93
C LYS A 708 -6.43 -7.16 -21.32
N TRP A 709 -6.70 -8.18 -20.52
CA TRP A 709 -7.94 -8.93 -20.59
C TRP A 709 -8.95 -8.42 -19.57
N THR A 710 -10.23 -8.44 -19.92
CA THR A 710 -11.33 -8.15 -18.98
C THR A 710 -12.46 -9.11 -19.17
N ASP A 711 -13.19 -9.41 -18.09
CA ASP A 711 -14.39 -10.21 -18.11
C ASP A 711 -15.50 -9.58 -17.28
N ASN A 712 -16.71 -9.54 -17.83
CA ASN A 712 -17.93 -8.99 -17.18
C ASN A 712 -17.77 -7.55 -16.67
N ILE A 713 -17.05 -6.71 -17.42
CA ILE A 713 -16.86 -5.29 -17.09
C ILE A 713 -17.47 -4.39 -18.16
N LYS A 714 -18.42 -3.54 -17.77
CA LYS A 714 -19.11 -2.59 -18.64
C LYS A 714 -18.57 -1.19 -18.45
N THR A 715 -17.37 -0.92 -18.96
CA THR A 715 -16.66 0.36 -18.71
C THR A 715 -17.43 1.58 -19.17
N ASN A 716 -18.13 1.53 -20.30
CA ASN A 716 -18.83 2.67 -20.90
C ASN A 716 -17.98 3.96 -20.93
N GLY A 717 -16.66 3.82 -20.92
CA GLY A 717 -15.71 4.92 -20.87
C GLY A 717 -15.18 5.28 -19.47
N ASP A 718 -15.55 4.51 -18.44
CA ASP A 718 -14.97 4.64 -17.11
C ASP A 718 -13.94 3.54 -16.84
N LEU A 719 -12.67 3.88 -16.86
CA LEU A 719 -11.56 2.96 -16.61
C LEU A 719 -11.52 2.49 -15.15
N MET A 720 -12.06 3.30 -14.20
CA MET A 720 -12.04 2.94 -12.77
C MET A 720 -12.83 1.65 -12.49
N LEU A 721 -13.73 1.24 -13.38
CA LEU A 721 -14.44 -0.02 -13.28
C LEU A 721 -13.52 -1.25 -13.43
N PHE A 722 -12.30 -1.09 -13.97
CA PHE A 722 -11.28 -2.16 -13.96
C PHE A 722 -10.74 -2.49 -12.55
N TYR A 723 -11.05 -1.66 -11.54
CA TYR A 723 -10.75 -1.94 -10.13
C TYR A 723 -11.88 -2.69 -9.43
N THR A 724 -13.13 -2.51 -9.85
CA THR A 724 -14.32 -2.82 -9.03
C THR A 724 -15.26 -3.85 -9.61
N GLU A 725 -15.32 -4.01 -10.94
CA GLU A 725 -16.26 -4.89 -11.59
C GLU A 725 -15.58 -6.11 -12.21
N GLY A 726 -16.31 -7.23 -12.29
CA GLY A 726 -15.89 -8.45 -12.98
C GLY A 726 -14.48 -8.89 -12.63
N ASN A 727 -13.67 -9.10 -13.67
CA ASN A 727 -12.25 -9.42 -13.53
C ASN A 727 -11.42 -8.71 -14.60
N ALA A 728 -10.37 -8.01 -14.21
CA ALA A 728 -9.38 -7.39 -15.09
C ALA A 728 -8.01 -8.02 -14.87
N ALA A 729 -7.28 -8.27 -15.93
CA ALA A 729 -5.95 -8.89 -15.94
C ALA A 729 -4.99 -8.12 -16.85
N PRO A 730 -4.12 -7.26 -16.28
CA PRO A 730 -3.99 -6.89 -14.86
C PRO A 730 -5.04 -5.87 -14.40
N VAL A 731 -5.11 -5.63 -13.08
CA VAL A 731 -6.08 -4.72 -12.45
C VAL A 731 -5.86 -3.25 -12.83
N GLY A 732 -6.92 -2.45 -12.77
CA GLY A 732 -6.87 -0.99 -12.91
C GLY A 732 -6.21 -0.52 -14.21
N ARG A 733 -5.31 0.48 -14.11
CA ARG A 733 -4.55 1.02 -15.26
C ARG A 733 -3.38 0.17 -15.71
N PHE A 734 -2.96 -0.83 -14.95
CA PHE A 734 -1.85 -1.67 -15.36
C PHE A 734 -2.15 -2.42 -16.66
N ASN A 735 -1.12 -2.60 -17.48
CA ASN A 735 -1.14 -3.42 -18.68
C ASN A 735 0.07 -4.36 -18.70
N TYR A 736 -0.11 -5.54 -19.26
CA TYR A 736 1.00 -6.42 -19.60
C TYR A 736 1.76 -5.85 -20.79
N LEU A 737 3.09 -5.93 -20.72
CA LEU A 737 3.98 -5.53 -21.82
C LEU A 737 4.46 -6.79 -22.57
N TYR A 738 3.98 -6.96 -23.81
CA TYR A 738 4.60 -7.89 -24.76
C TYR A 738 5.75 -7.18 -25.45
N THR A 739 6.96 -7.71 -25.37
CA THR A 739 8.15 -7.16 -26.03
C THR A 739 9.01 -8.25 -26.64
N ILE A 740 9.62 -7.98 -27.80
CA ILE A 740 10.67 -8.78 -28.42
C ILE A 740 12.04 -8.11 -28.27
N ILE A 741 12.10 -7.00 -27.56
CA ILE A 741 13.30 -6.19 -27.36
C ILE A 741 13.89 -6.53 -25.98
N ASN A 742 15.19 -6.86 -25.96
CA ASN A 742 15.94 -6.90 -24.71
C ASN A 742 16.10 -5.47 -24.20
N GLN A 743 15.44 -5.13 -23.10
CA GLN A 743 15.63 -3.84 -22.44
C GLN A 743 17.04 -3.74 -21.87
N THR A 744 17.65 -2.58 -21.97
CA THR A 744 18.99 -2.31 -21.44
C THR A 744 18.96 -1.04 -20.59
N ALA A 745 19.45 -1.15 -19.37
CA ALA A 745 19.69 0.00 -18.50
C ALA A 745 21.19 0.39 -18.55
N LEU A 746 21.49 1.63 -18.26
CA LEU A 746 22.87 2.06 -18.01
C LEU A 746 23.43 1.34 -16.77
N THR A 747 24.73 1.05 -16.79
CA THR A 747 25.43 0.44 -15.66
C THR A 747 25.39 1.34 -14.42
N ALA A 748 25.61 0.75 -13.24
CA ALA A 748 25.65 1.51 -11.99
C ALA A 748 26.72 2.61 -12.02
N ASP A 749 27.89 2.35 -12.62
CA ASP A 749 28.98 3.33 -12.76
C ASP A 749 28.55 4.51 -13.68
N GLU A 750 27.94 4.21 -14.86
CA GLU A 750 27.43 5.25 -15.77
C GLU A 750 26.33 6.09 -15.11
N ARG A 751 25.44 5.47 -14.34
CA ARG A 751 24.38 6.17 -13.57
C ARG A 751 24.99 7.09 -12.53
N MET A 752 25.97 6.61 -11.79
CA MET A 752 26.66 7.40 -10.77
C MET A 752 27.40 8.60 -11.42
N GLU A 753 28.12 8.38 -12.53
CA GLU A 753 28.83 9.43 -13.24
C GLU A 753 27.90 10.45 -13.89
N LEU A 754 26.68 10.05 -14.26
CA LEU A 754 25.65 10.93 -14.83
C LEU A 754 24.72 11.54 -13.79
N SER A 755 24.96 11.34 -12.51
CA SER A 755 24.17 11.96 -11.45
C SER A 755 24.07 13.49 -11.66
N GLY A 756 22.84 14.02 -11.69
CA GLY A 756 22.56 15.43 -11.97
C GLY A 756 22.83 15.88 -13.41
N THR A 757 23.14 14.95 -14.32
CA THR A 757 23.32 15.24 -15.77
C THR A 757 22.18 14.64 -16.56
N SER A 758 21.55 15.47 -17.39
CA SER A 758 20.50 15.06 -18.33
C SER A 758 20.96 15.17 -19.77
N ILE A 759 20.55 14.24 -20.64
CA ILE A 759 20.98 14.19 -22.04
C ILE A 759 19.75 14.17 -22.94
N PHE A 760 19.74 15.10 -23.88
CA PHE A 760 18.72 15.23 -24.94
C PHE A 760 19.33 15.11 -26.33
N LYS A 761 18.51 14.65 -27.26
CA LYS A 761 18.89 14.60 -28.68
C LYS A 761 17.72 15.02 -29.57
N ALA A 762 17.97 15.87 -30.52
CA ALA A 762 16.97 16.27 -31.49
C ALA A 762 16.36 15.06 -32.22
N GLY A 763 15.03 15.01 -32.28
CA GLY A 763 14.26 13.94 -32.90
C GLY A 763 14.18 12.63 -32.06
N SER A 764 14.83 12.54 -30.90
CA SER A 764 14.68 11.39 -29.99
C SER A 764 13.42 11.49 -29.19
N LYS A 765 12.68 10.38 -29.05
CA LYS A 765 11.53 10.25 -28.14
C LYS A 765 11.97 9.99 -26.68
N LYS A 766 13.24 9.66 -26.49
CA LYS A 766 13.84 9.34 -25.19
C LYS A 766 14.87 10.39 -24.79
N MET A 767 15.01 10.58 -23.49
CA MET A 767 16.07 11.34 -22.82
C MET A 767 16.74 10.48 -21.77
N ILE A 768 17.91 10.89 -21.28
CA ILE A 768 18.56 10.28 -20.10
C ILE A 768 18.59 11.34 -19.01
N VAL A 769 18.17 10.98 -17.81
CA VAL A 769 18.16 11.85 -16.63
C VAL A 769 18.86 11.11 -15.50
N SER A 770 19.97 11.64 -15.00
CA SER A 770 20.79 11.00 -13.96
C SER A 770 21.05 9.50 -14.22
N GLY A 771 21.25 9.15 -15.50
CA GLY A 771 21.48 7.77 -15.92
C GLY A 771 20.22 6.91 -16.12
N GLY A 772 19.02 7.41 -15.86
CA GLY A 772 17.75 6.75 -16.21
C GLY A 772 17.29 7.15 -17.61
N LYS A 773 16.92 6.17 -18.45
CA LYS A 773 16.38 6.41 -19.79
C LYS A 773 14.86 6.46 -19.73
N MET A 774 14.27 7.60 -20.05
CA MET A 774 12.84 7.85 -19.96
C MET A 774 12.29 8.55 -21.20
N ASN A 775 10.98 8.69 -21.32
CA ASN A 775 10.38 9.45 -22.41
C ASN A 775 10.66 10.94 -22.23
N VAL A 776 10.78 11.66 -23.34
CA VAL A 776 10.85 13.13 -23.32
C VAL A 776 9.50 13.74 -22.91
N TYR A 777 8.41 13.07 -23.25
CA TYR A 777 7.06 13.51 -22.93
C TYR A 777 6.12 12.30 -22.82
N ASP A 778 5.67 11.99 -21.61
CA ASP A 778 4.87 10.80 -21.34
C ASP A 778 3.43 10.89 -21.88
N LYS A 779 2.84 12.07 -21.91
CA LYS A 779 1.47 12.27 -22.44
C LYS A 779 1.32 11.91 -23.93
N ASP A 780 2.37 12.11 -24.72
CA ASP A 780 2.40 11.76 -26.14
C ASP A 780 3.84 11.38 -26.53
N THR A 781 4.06 10.10 -26.72
CA THR A 781 5.40 9.56 -27.03
C THR A 781 5.91 9.95 -28.44
N ARG A 782 5.12 10.67 -29.25
CA ARG A 782 5.54 11.22 -30.55
C ARG A 782 6.29 12.54 -30.39
N VAL A 783 6.16 13.23 -29.26
CA VAL A 783 6.82 14.51 -28.98
C VAL A 783 8.32 14.30 -28.84
N THR A 784 9.09 15.13 -29.55
CA THR A 784 10.57 15.06 -29.59
C THR A 784 11.19 16.45 -29.46
N PRO A 785 12.41 16.57 -28.90
CA PRO A 785 13.20 17.80 -28.99
C PRO A 785 13.54 18.16 -30.43
N PHE A 786 13.72 19.44 -30.73
CA PHE A 786 14.14 19.93 -32.04
C PHE A 786 15.13 21.07 -31.92
N GLU A 787 16.03 21.19 -32.92
CA GLU A 787 16.97 22.32 -33.02
C GLU A 787 16.36 23.49 -33.77
N ALA A 788 16.46 24.68 -33.20
CA ALA A 788 16.16 25.95 -33.87
C ALA A 788 16.98 27.08 -33.24
N ASN A 789 17.25 28.14 -33.97
CA ASN A 789 17.95 29.33 -33.48
C ASN A 789 19.30 29.04 -32.77
N GLY A 790 19.99 27.95 -33.16
CA GLY A 790 21.26 27.55 -32.58
C GLY A 790 21.21 26.91 -31.20
N THR A 791 20.03 26.47 -30.75
CA THR A 791 19.82 25.77 -29.48
C THR A 791 18.84 24.61 -29.67
N LEU A 792 18.82 23.67 -28.72
CA LEU A 792 17.83 22.60 -28.66
C LEU A 792 16.61 23.09 -27.87
N TYR A 793 15.43 22.82 -28.37
CA TYR A 793 14.15 23.03 -27.68
C TYR A 793 13.65 21.71 -27.10
N ILE A 794 13.27 21.72 -25.84
CA ILE A 794 12.73 20.57 -25.10
C ILE A 794 11.33 20.90 -24.59
N PRO A 795 10.42 19.93 -24.45
CA PRO A 795 9.13 20.15 -23.79
C PRO A 795 9.30 20.71 -22.37
N LEU A 796 8.48 21.68 -21.99
CA LEU A 796 8.56 22.33 -20.67
C LEU A 796 8.44 21.31 -19.52
N LYS A 797 7.58 20.30 -19.67
CA LYS A 797 7.41 19.27 -18.64
C LYS A 797 8.67 18.46 -18.36
N ALA A 798 9.50 18.21 -19.37
CA ALA A 798 10.79 17.54 -19.20
C ALA A 798 11.78 18.29 -18.28
N VAL A 799 11.57 19.59 -18.05
CA VAL A 799 12.45 20.39 -17.20
C VAL A 799 12.42 19.96 -15.73
N GLU A 800 11.27 19.52 -15.24
CA GLU A 800 11.15 19.07 -13.85
C GLU A 800 12.09 17.91 -13.54
N ASP A 801 12.19 16.95 -14.44
CA ASP A 801 13.08 15.80 -14.29
C ASP A 801 14.55 16.17 -14.47
N VAL A 802 14.83 17.12 -15.38
CA VAL A 802 16.19 17.58 -15.72
C VAL A 802 16.91 18.24 -14.55
N LEU A 803 16.21 19.06 -13.78
CA LEU A 803 16.82 19.91 -12.76
C LEU A 803 17.03 19.15 -11.44
N ALA A 804 15.98 18.58 -10.92
CA ALA A 804 16.04 17.72 -9.73
C ALA A 804 14.66 17.11 -9.47
N TYR A 805 14.54 15.80 -9.49
CA TYR A 805 13.29 15.11 -9.13
C TYR A 805 12.74 15.62 -7.79
N GLY A 806 11.47 16.05 -7.77
CA GLY A 806 10.77 16.53 -6.57
C GLY A 806 11.19 17.89 -6.02
N ARG A 807 12.31 18.47 -6.52
CA ARG A 807 12.83 19.78 -6.07
C ARG A 807 12.81 20.82 -7.18
N SER A 808 12.07 20.57 -8.23
CA SER A 808 11.86 21.48 -9.35
C SER A 808 10.39 21.49 -9.74
N LYS A 809 9.96 22.60 -10.31
CA LYS A 809 8.61 22.87 -10.78
C LYS A 809 8.68 23.66 -12.06
N ALA A 810 7.99 23.19 -13.11
CA ALA A 810 7.95 23.87 -14.40
C ALA A 810 6.54 23.80 -14.98
N TYR A 811 5.88 24.93 -15.18
CA TYR A 811 4.53 24.99 -15.70
C TYR A 811 4.26 26.22 -16.57
N TYR A 812 3.21 26.12 -17.37
CA TYR A 812 2.68 27.22 -18.17
C TYR A 812 1.32 27.67 -17.63
N ASP A 813 1.25 28.93 -17.22
CA ASP A 813 0.00 29.60 -16.82
C ASP A 813 -0.63 30.20 -18.08
N SER A 814 -1.64 29.55 -18.61
CA SER A 814 -2.34 29.97 -19.83
C SER A 814 -3.10 31.29 -19.66
N ALA A 815 -3.61 31.60 -18.47
CA ALA A 815 -4.33 32.83 -18.19
C ALA A 815 -3.40 34.06 -18.25
N LYS A 816 -2.14 33.88 -17.87
CA LYS A 816 -1.12 34.94 -17.90
C LYS A 816 -0.20 34.86 -19.13
N ASN A 817 -0.32 33.82 -19.94
CA ASN A 817 0.59 33.49 -21.03
C ASN A 817 2.07 33.42 -20.58
N ARG A 818 2.32 32.83 -19.39
CA ARG A 818 3.64 32.80 -18.78
C ARG A 818 4.11 31.38 -18.44
N ILE A 819 5.40 31.16 -18.66
CA ILE A 819 6.16 29.99 -18.23
C ILE A 819 6.81 30.34 -16.90
N TYR A 820 6.75 29.43 -15.94
CA TYR A 820 7.42 29.50 -14.65
C TYR A 820 8.30 28.27 -14.48
N VAL A 821 9.54 28.49 -14.02
CA VAL A 821 10.47 27.43 -13.63
C VAL A 821 11.11 27.80 -12.31
N GLN A 822 11.09 26.88 -11.35
CA GLN A 822 11.64 27.03 -10.02
C GLN A 822 12.41 25.78 -9.62
N CYS A 823 13.49 25.94 -8.88
CA CYS A 823 14.22 24.82 -8.27
C CYS A 823 14.96 25.25 -7.02
N PHE A 824 15.34 24.27 -6.17
CA PHE A 824 16.13 24.49 -4.97
C PHE A 824 17.04 23.30 -4.68
N ASP A 825 18.00 23.44 -3.76
CA ASP A 825 18.87 22.40 -3.25
C ASP A 825 18.63 22.17 -1.77
N LEU A 826 19.02 20.98 -1.27
CA LEU A 826 19.14 20.68 0.14
C LEU A 826 20.60 20.69 0.57
N ALA A 827 20.85 21.14 1.78
CA ALA A 827 22.16 21.04 2.42
C ALA A 827 22.01 20.79 3.91
N ASP A 828 22.98 20.10 4.48
CA ASP A 828 23.07 19.90 5.92
C ASP A 828 23.43 21.22 6.62
N LYS A 829 22.79 21.46 7.75
CA LYS A 829 23.07 22.55 8.65
C LYS A 829 23.37 22.02 10.05
N GLU A 830 24.57 22.24 10.53
CA GLU A 830 24.91 21.92 11.90
C GLU A 830 24.12 22.80 12.89
N LYS A 831 23.44 22.14 13.84
CA LYS A 831 22.78 22.78 14.98
C LYS A 831 23.23 22.12 16.28
N PRO A 832 23.10 22.82 17.44
CA PRO A 832 23.46 22.23 18.74
C PRO A 832 22.77 20.90 19.05
N ALA A 833 21.60 20.65 18.45
CA ALA A 833 20.81 19.42 18.63
C ALA A 833 21.08 18.34 17.57
N GLY A 834 22.01 18.54 16.63
CA GLY A 834 22.32 17.61 15.54
C GLY A 834 22.32 18.27 14.15
N ILE A 835 22.22 17.46 13.11
CA ILE A 835 22.16 17.92 11.72
C ILE A 835 20.70 18.20 11.35
N GLU A 836 20.44 19.37 10.80
CA GLU A 836 19.15 19.75 10.21
C GLU A 836 19.33 20.05 8.72
N MET A 837 18.37 19.67 7.91
CA MET A 837 18.35 20.03 6.48
C MET A 837 17.89 21.46 6.29
N GLU A 838 18.54 22.18 5.40
CA GLU A 838 18.20 23.55 5.02
C GLU A 838 18.01 23.64 3.51
N ILE A 839 16.92 24.29 3.09
CA ILE A 839 16.71 24.64 1.69
C ILE A 839 17.69 25.76 1.32
N LYS A 840 18.42 25.55 0.24
CA LYS A 840 19.38 26.54 -0.30
C LYS A 840 19.20 26.71 -1.79
N ASN A 841 19.81 27.78 -2.29
CA ASN A 841 19.90 28.05 -3.71
C ASN A 841 18.54 28.00 -4.41
N GLU A 842 17.49 28.55 -3.76
CA GLU A 842 16.23 28.77 -4.47
C GLU A 842 16.50 29.66 -5.67
N GLN A 843 16.09 29.19 -6.83
CA GLN A 843 16.21 29.91 -8.08
C GLN A 843 14.89 29.80 -8.83
N TRP A 844 14.48 30.89 -9.44
CA TRP A 844 13.31 30.89 -10.28
C TRP A 844 13.46 31.83 -11.47
N PHE A 845 12.78 31.53 -12.54
CA PHE A 845 12.56 32.47 -13.63
C PHE A 845 11.15 32.38 -14.19
N CYS A 846 10.70 33.43 -14.84
CA CYS A 846 9.51 33.40 -15.66
C CYS A 846 9.73 34.10 -17.01
N ASN A 847 9.01 33.58 -18.03
CA ASN A 847 9.09 34.06 -19.41
C ASN A 847 7.67 34.18 -19.95
N THR A 848 7.41 35.24 -20.74
CA THR A 848 6.17 35.31 -21.53
C THR A 848 6.38 34.47 -22.79
N LEU A 849 5.47 33.54 -23.08
CA LEU A 849 5.56 32.68 -24.27
C LEU A 849 5.72 33.51 -25.54
N GLY A 850 6.74 33.20 -26.34
CA GLY A 850 7.09 33.93 -27.54
C GLY A 850 7.94 35.20 -27.31
N SER A 851 8.26 35.56 -26.08
CA SER A 851 9.13 36.71 -25.75
C SER A 851 10.56 36.29 -25.47
N SER A 852 11.51 37.14 -25.86
CA SER A 852 12.91 37.00 -25.42
C SER A 852 13.19 37.59 -24.02
N GLU A 853 12.24 38.27 -23.40
CA GLU A 853 12.37 38.80 -22.06
C GLU A 853 12.26 37.70 -21.03
N LEU A 854 13.27 37.55 -20.18
CA LEU A 854 13.35 36.60 -19.10
C LEU A 854 13.47 37.32 -17.75
N PHE A 855 12.62 37.00 -16.80
CA PHE A 855 12.71 37.54 -15.46
C PHE A 855 13.32 36.46 -14.54
N VAL A 856 14.55 36.71 -14.10
CA VAL A 856 15.31 35.82 -13.18
C VAL A 856 15.34 36.49 -11.81
N ASP A 857 14.77 35.86 -10.80
CA ASP A 857 14.64 36.41 -9.43
C ASP A 857 14.12 37.85 -9.43
N GLY A 858 13.14 38.11 -10.31
CA GLY A 858 12.53 39.44 -10.48
C GLY A 858 13.31 40.44 -11.30
N LYS A 859 14.48 40.10 -11.85
CA LYS A 859 15.33 40.97 -12.69
C LYS A 859 15.20 40.60 -14.14
N LEU A 860 15.01 41.60 -14.99
CA LEU A 860 14.91 41.42 -16.44
C LEU A 860 16.28 41.07 -17.05
N THR A 861 16.30 40.00 -17.79
CA THR A 861 17.39 39.61 -18.71
C THR A 861 16.81 39.16 -20.05
N TYR A 862 17.62 38.64 -20.94
CA TYR A 862 17.16 38.21 -22.29
C TYR A 862 17.67 36.81 -22.61
N THR A 863 16.84 36.05 -23.30
CA THR A 863 17.11 34.67 -23.72
C THR A 863 16.50 34.41 -25.10
N THR A 864 16.70 33.21 -25.64
CA THR A 864 15.94 32.75 -26.80
C THR A 864 14.49 32.46 -26.39
N ALA A 865 13.50 32.91 -27.18
CA ALA A 865 12.08 32.78 -26.86
C ALA A 865 11.61 31.32 -26.83
N ALA A 866 10.77 30.99 -25.89
CA ALA A 866 10.00 29.73 -25.85
C ALA A 866 8.90 29.72 -26.93
N THR A 867 8.42 28.55 -27.34
CA THR A 867 7.42 28.39 -28.39
C THR A 867 6.38 27.31 -28.01
N ALA A 868 5.23 27.35 -28.69
CA ALA A 868 4.23 26.30 -28.63
C ALA A 868 4.07 25.63 -30.00
N ILE A 869 4.05 24.30 -30.02
CA ILE A 869 3.81 23.50 -31.24
C ILE A 869 2.80 22.42 -30.88
N ASP A 870 1.70 22.38 -31.62
CA ASP A 870 0.61 21.40 -31.42
C ASP A 870 0.15 21.27 -29.96
N GLY A 871 0.07 22.40 -29.25
CA GLY A 871 -0.35 22.46 -27.85
C GLY A 871 0.72 22.12 -26.81
N VAL A 872 1.89 21.68 -27.21
CA VAL A 872 3.06 21.44 -26.36
C VAL A 872 3.91 22.70 -26.25
N ILE A 873 4.23 23.11 -25.02
CA ILE A 873 5.12 24.21 -24.73
C ILE A 873 6.57 23.70 -24.77
N TYR A 874 7.42 24.34 -25.56
CA TYR A 874 8.85 24.06 -25.69
C TYR A 874 9.67 25.22 -25.18
N ILE A 875 10.71 24.96 -24.43
CA ILE A 875 11.71 25.95 -24.03
C ILE A 875 13.08 25.61 -24.64
N PRO A 876 13.85 26.61 -25.03
CA PRO A 876 15.23 26.41 -25.48
C PRO A 876 16.14 26.12 -24.27
N LEU A 877 17.13 25.26 -24.44
CA LEU A 877 18.12 24.98 -23.38
C LEU A 877 18.89 26.24 -22.94
N THR A 878 19.06 27.23 -23.84
CA THR A 878 19.62 28.53 -23.47
C THR A 878 18.80 29.22 -22.36
N MET A 879 17.49 28.99 -22.26
CA MET A 879 16.66 29.59 -21.23
C MET A 879 17.00 29.02 -19.84
N LEU A 880 17.39 27.73 -19.74
CA LEU A 880 17.87 27.13 -18.50
C LEU A 880 19.26 27.71 -18.12
N ALA A 881 20.13 27.90 -19.07
CA ALA A 881 21.42 28.53 -18.84
C ALA A 881 21.29 29.99 -18.39
N ASP A 882 20.47 30.78 -19.08
CA ASP A 882 20.26 32.22 -18.78
C ASP A 882 19.45 32.43 -17.46
N GLY A 883 18.49 31.54 -17.19
CA GLY A 883 17.55 31.63 -16.03
C GLY A 883 18.08 31.02 -14.76
N LEU A 884 18.79 29.91 -14.84
CA LEU A 884 19.22 29.12 -13.65
C LEU A 884 20.75 28.94 -13.60
N GLY A 885 21.48 29.45 -14.58
CA GLY A 885 22.94 29.20 -14.68
C GLY A 885 23.27 27.73 -14.97
N ALA A 886 22.34 26.97 -15.56
CA ALA A 886 22.57 25.58 -15.91
C ALA A 886 23.74 25.46 -16.92
N ASP A 887 24.59 24.46 -16.72
CA ASP A 887 25.66 24.10 -17.69
C ASP A 887 25.01 23.30 -18.83
N VAL A 888 25.08 23.88 -20.05
CA VAL A 888 24.53 23.31 -21.27
C VAL A 888 25.66 23.07 -22.25
N GLN A 889 25.98 21.80 -22.52
CA GLN A 889 27.11 21.37 -23.32
C GLN A 889 26.65 20.64 -24.59
N SER A 890 27.10 21.08 -25.78
CA SER A 890 26.85 20.33 -27.01
C SER A 890 27.74 19.08 -27.07
N LEU A 891 27.10 17.94 -27.35
CA LEU A 891 27.78 16.66 -27.56
C LEU A 891 27.99 16.35 -29.04
N GLY A 892 27.48 17.22 -29.91
CA GLY A 892 27.48 17.05 -31.37
C GLY A 892 26.24 16.28 -31.86
N ASN A 893 26.00 16.33 -33.17
CA ASN A 893 24.89 15.62 -33.83
C ASN A 893 23.49 15.88 -33.21
N GLY A 894 23.24 17.14 -32.81
CA GLY A 894 21.95 17.53 -32.21
C GLY A 894 21.71 17.00 -30.79
N ALA A 895 22.75 16.52 -30.11
CA ALA A 895 22.69 16.05 -28.73
C ALA A 895 23.33 17.07 -27.78
N TYR A 896 22.75 17.19 -26.57
CA TYR A 896 23.17 18.11 -25.52
C TYR A 896 23.14 17.45 -24.16
N ALA A 897 24.14 17.75 -23.33
CA ALA A 897 24.14 17.46 -21.91
C ALA A 897 23.77 18.73 -21.13
N VAL A 898 22.95 18.58 -20.09
CA VAL A 898 22.46 19.65 -19.24
C VAL A 898 22.65 19.27 -17.76
N SER A 899 23.19 20.16 -16.97
CA SER A 899 23.28 19.98 -15.52
C SER A 899 23.04 21.31 -14.80
N LYS A 900 22.50 21.27 -13.60
CA LYS A 900 22.38 22.44 -12.74
C LYS A 900 23.76 22.93 -12.25
N THR A 901 24.75 22.04 -12.20
CA THR A 901 26.13 22.35 -11.80
C THR A 901 27.09 22.22 -12.97
N THR A 902 27.69 21.05 -13.16
CA THR A 902 28.62 20.76 -14.26
C THR A 902 28.22 19.47 -14.92
N ALA A 903 27.93 19.52 -16.23
CA ALA A 903 27.53 18.33 -16.98
C ALA A 903 28.72 17.40 -17.22
N ASN A 904 28.54 16.09 -17.01
CA ASN A 904 29.55 15.08 -17.34
C ASN A 904 29.54 14.75 -18.83
N VAL A 905 30.27 15.54 -19.60
CA VAL A 905 30.31 15.47 -21.06
C VAL A 905 30.95 14.16 -21.57
N GLU A 906 31.95 13.65 -20.88
CA GLU A 906 32.68 12.47 -21.36
C GLU A 906 31.79 11.23 -21.29
N THR A 907 31.18 10.95 -20.13
CA THR A 907 30.23 9.85 -19.99
C THR A 907 28.97 10.06 -20.83
N ALA A 908 28.47 11.29 -20.90
CA ALA A 908 27.31 11.61 -21.76
C ALA A 908 27.54 11.24 -23.22
N LYS A 909 28.75 11.43 -23.76
CA LYS A 909 29.10 11.02 -25.15
C LYS A 909 29.10 9.50 -25.32
N THR A 910 29.55 8.74 -24.34
CA THR A 910 29.62 7.27 -24.42
C THR A 910 28.24 6.61 -24.48
N VAL A 911 27.25 7.20 -23.79
CA VAL A 911 25.88 6.65 -23.69
C VAL A 911 24.91 7.16 -24.78
N LEU A 912 25.36 8.01 -25.72
CA LEU A 912 24.49 8.56 -26.78
C LEU A 912 23.78 7.50 -27.63
N SER A 913 24.39 6.33 -27.79
CA SER A 913 23.76 5.20 -28.51
C SER A 913 22.44 4.72 -27.89
N HIS A 914 22.23 4.94 -26.61
CA HIS A 914 20.97 4.59 -25.93
C HIS A 914 19.78 5.50 -26.31
N LEU A 915 20.05 6.65 -26.96
CA LEU A 915 19.03 7.58 -27.46
C LEU A 915 18.75 7.42 -28.98
N MET A 916 19.33 6.41 -29.60
CA MET A 916 19.14 6.19 -31.05
C MET A 916 18.05 5.18 -31.35
#